data_828c689351720dfb2c57a7b482ec939a
#
_entry.id   828c689351720dfb2c57a7b482ec939a
#
_cell.length_a   1.000
_cell.length_b   1.000
_cell.length_c   1.000
_cell.angle_alpha   90.00
_cell.angle_beta   90.00
_cell.angle_gamma   90.00
#
_symmetry.space_group_name_H-M   'P 1'
#
loop_
_entity.id
_entity.type
_entity.pdbx_description
1 polymer ?
#
loop_
_entity_poly.entity_id
_entity_poly.type
_entity_poly.pdbx_seq_one_letter_code
_entity_poly.pdbx_strand_id
1 'polypeptide(L)'
;MRNILAYILKNFQNNSMSKMNLKKASCLMFLFLFGLSAFAAELLRESFDGGISADSEIKNVEFVDGAVGNGLRVNEFNSRYVVGKKLKEGGKFFVSAWIAPRLYPVNTGAIVNRSDGNSGWLLGVWRDGTLRFMCSVEGAPMTVVATDVKVPLLKWSHVAAAFDGSKVRIFLNGKLVKTAKVGSANSAFSYSAPRVPVEIGRTMFPLPVKTVVQAKAKRHDTLEGIMRFDGIIDEVVVTDGDMSPLEEAKKLSQKFGADSGLSFARLPAAGDMRGKFGAVYANLKYERAWDSLWKVDGHPDVVVRFPDIPVKYVFWRGMGYVPAWITENDIWLTDQSVENFRNGECYEVMSDKQCRYSHVRIIENSPARCVVHWRYALTNVVNEIRDEDESGWGDWVDEYFTIYPDGVGVRKQVLHSQNYLRYRQWGYQFQETILINQAGSKPTDNLEDFAMSFSDMDGNVEKYSWLKSAPAFDGKKVRPIQIVNTRSKFKLFEIFEPERTTRSFILYDLWSKETPYHCRNHYPISQFKCDGQRYVPGIDRPTHTSLAETVGARQKYEQIGQNDFAVRQMFGMSEGEVSDLVPLARSWNFPPELSLSDSFKKPVYDFYERAYRTVLKPEAKADLLELRFDASEKSPINGVAVVVGGWERDGARAFWDGRELVSGKDFYVGKNATLGASESVFFFRIKSQKPIVIVVK
;
A
#
# COMPACT_ATOMS: atom_id res chain seq x y z
N MET A 1 39.42 44.47 22.87
CA MET A 1 40.61 44.47 21.97
C MET A 1 41.37 45.77 21.93
N ARG A 2 40.76 46.94 21.66
CA ARG A 2 41.45 48.27 21.64
C ARG A 2 42.18 48.61 22.93
N ASN A 3 41.63 48.26 24.09
CA ASN A 3 42.22 48.57 25.42
C ASN A 3 43.41 47.67 25.79
N ILE A 4 43.49 46.45 25.26
CA ILE A 4 44.60 45.52 25.49
C ILE A 4 45.78 45.90 24.58
N LEU A 5 45.56 46.32 23.35
CA LEU A 5 46.58 46.80 22.44
C LEU A 5 47.24 48.08 22.97
N ALA A 6 46.45 49.02 23.53
CA ALA A 6 46.91 50.22 24.14
C ALA A 6 47.77 49.95 25.40
N TYR A 7 47.43 48.94 26.20
CA TYR A 7 48.20 48.52 27.36
C TYR A 7 49.52 47.89 26.98
N ILE A 8 49.55 47.05 25.94
CA ILE A 8 50.77 46.43 25.41
C ILE A 8 51.72 47.48 24.75
N LEU A 9 51.19 48.40 23.99
CA LEU A 9 52.01 49.49 23.36
C LEU A 9 52.58 50.47 24.40
N LYS A 10 51.84 50.76 25.49
CA LYS A 10 52.31 51.62 26.57
C LYS A 10 53.43 51.02 27.40
N ASN A 11 53.46 49.70 27.56
CA ASN A 11 54.54 48.99 28.27
C ASN A 11 55.78 48.74 27.42
N PHE A 12 55.72 48.86 26.09
CA PHE A 12 56.90 48.79 25.20
C PHE A 12 57.68 50.11 25.12
N GLN A 13 57.12 51.24 25.51
CA GLN A 13 57.81 52.55 25.49
C GLN A 13 58.55 52.84 26.79
N ASN A 14 58.37 52.11 27.87
CA ASN A 14 58.91 52.43 29.18
C ASN A 14 60.04 51.52 29.72
N ASN A 15 60.59 50.59 28.92
CA ASN A 15 61.71 49.78 29.37
C ASN A 15 62.87 49.83 28.41
N SER A 16 64.00 50.44 28.86
CA SER A 16 65.28 50.52 28.20
C SER A 16 65.80 49.11 27.86
N MET A 17 66.23 48.94 26.62
CA MET A 17 66.77 47.72 26.05
C MET A 17 67.95 47.18 26.80
N SER A 18 67.87 46.01 27.35
CA SER A 18 68.96 45.07 27.53
C SER A 18 68.61 43.81 26.76
N LYS A 19 69.52 43.39 25.88
CA LYS A 19 69.49 42.26 24.95
C LYS A 19 68.56 41.11 25.31
N MET A 20 67.37 41.16 24.80
CA MET A 20 66.50 40.00 24.79
C MET A 20 66.60 39.28 23.44
N ASN A 21 66.83 37.98 23.49
CA ASN A 21 67.14 37.13 22.35
C ASN A 21 66.06 37.24 21.24
N LEU A 22 66.41 37.67 20.07
CA LEU A 22 65.53 37.76 18.88
C LEU A 22 64.81 36.46 18.56
N LYS A 23 65.35 35.31 18.98
CA LYS A 23 64.69 33.99 18.81
C LYS A 23 63.42 33.78 19.69
N LYS A 24 63.30 34.44 20.86
CA LYS A 24 62.09 34.35 21.70
C LYS A 24 60.96 35.27 21.19
N ALA A 25 61.34 36.41 20.62
CA ALA A 25 60.36 37.32 19.99
C ALA A 25 59.73 36.73 18.69
N SER A 26 60.56 36.04 17.87
CA SER A 26 60.07 35.31 16.71
C SER A 26 59.16 34.13 17.08
N CYS A 27 59.44 33.38 18.17
CA CYS A 27 58.58 32.30 18.61
C CYS A 27 57.25 32.77 19.18
N LEU A 28 57.20 33.90 19.90
CA LEU A 28 55.94 34.48 20.35
C LEU A 28 55.12 35.10 19.19
N MET A 29 55.80 35.69 18.20
CA MET A 29 55.11 36.21 17.01
C MET A 29 54.65 35.08 16.05
N PHE A 30 55.35 33.94 16.01
CA PHE A 30 54.90 32.75 15.31
C PHE A 30 53.72 32.05 16.02
N LEU A 31 53.69 32.01 17.36
CA LEU A 31 52.56 31.51 18.15
C LEU A 31 51.32 32.44 18.09
N PHE A 32 51.51 33.74 17.85
CA PHE A 32 50.41 34.69 17.67
C PHE A 32 49.88 34.72 16.22
N LEU A 33 50.69 34.34 15.24
CA LEU A 33 50.27 34.26 13.83
C LEU A 33 49.59 32.92 13.50
N PHE A 34 49.77 31.87 14.30
CA PHE A 34 49.06 30.59 14.16
C PHE A 34 47.83 30.50 15.06
N GLY A 35 47.55 31.48 15.91
CA GLY A 35 46.43 31.49 16.86
C GLY A 35 45.19 32.27 16.41
N LEU A 36 45.16 32.82 15.20
CA LEU A 36 44.02 33.51 14.62
C LEU A 36 43.50 32.78 13.36
N SER A 37 43.41 31.46 13.41
CA SER A 37 42.35 30.83 12.66
C SER A 37 41.06 31.29 13.32
N ALA A 38 40.30 32.14 12.65
CA ALA A 38 38.91 32.43 13.03
C ALA A 38 38.21 31.08 13.11
N PHE A 39 37.95 30.61 14.33
CA PHE A 39 37.12 29.45 14.51
C PHE A 39 35.78 29.80 13.86
N ALA A 40 35.50 29.17 12.72
CA ALA A 40 34.20 29.29 12.11
C ALA A 40 33.14 28.91 13.17
N ALA A 41 32.12 29.74 13.32
CA ALA A 41 31.19 29.57 14.40
C ALA A 41 30.24 28.39 14.08
N GLU A 42 30.15 27.47 15.02
CA GLU A 42 29.05 26.49 14.99
C GLU A 42 27.74 27.25 15.22
N LEU A 43 26.88 27.21 14.21
CA LEU A 43 25.58 27.91 14.22
C LEU A 43 24.51 27.05 14.88
N LEU A 44 24.54 25.72 14.64
CA LEU A 44 23.60 24.74 15.18
C LEU A 44 24.30 23.39 15.32
N ARG A 45 24.02 22.71 16.43
CA ARG A 45 24.27 21.27 16.59
C ARG A 45 23.06 20.63 17.31
N GLU A 46 22.50 19.59 16.71
CA GLU A 46 21.47 18.74 17.27
C GLU A 46 21.98 17.30 17.25
N SER A 47 22.52 16.83 18.39
CA SER A 47 23.02 15.45 18.55
C SER A 47 21.95 14.49 19.02
N PHE A 48 20.82 15.01 19.52
CA PHE A 48 19.70 14.25 20.10
C PHE A 48 20.03 13.41 21.35
N ASP A 49 21.27 13.37 21.82
CA ASP A 49 21.69 12.62 23.01
C ASP A 49 21.11 13.16 24.31
N GLY A 50 20.93 14.47 24.40
CA GLY A 50 20.34 15.16 25.54
C GLY A 50 18.82 15.39 25.46
N GLY A 51 18.16 14.80 24.49
CA GLY A 51 16.77 15.08 24.18
C GLY A 51 16.59 16.24 23.22
N ILE A 52 15.68 17.17 23.49
CA ILE A 52 15.39 18.33 22.62
C ILE A 52 16.16 19.56 23.10
N SER A 53 16.67 20.34 22.15
CA SER A 53 17.26 21.66 22.46
C SER A 53 16.20 22.63 22.99
N ALA A 54 16.61 23.61 23.78
CA ALA A 54 15.72 24.58 24.39
C ALA A 54 14.87 25.31 23.33
N ASP A 55 13.61 25.57 23.67
CA ASP A 55 12.62 26.25 22.83
C ASP A 55 12.27 25.53 21.50
N SER A 56 12.72 24.28 21.31
CA SER A 56 12.35 23.48 20.14
C SER A 56 10.95 22.89 20.30
N GLU A 57 10.22 22.81 19.18
CA GLU A 57 8.89 22.20 19.12
C GLU A 57 8.97 20.82 18.46
N ILE A 58 8.45 19.79 19.11
CA ILE A 58 8.40 18.43 18.56
C ILE A 58 6.98 17.89 18.52
N LYS A 59 6.72 17.02 17.52
CA LYS A 59 5.48 16.26 17.41
C LYS A 59 5.74 14.93 16.70
N ASN A 60 5.26 13.84 17.28
CA ASN A 60 5.31 12.51 16.67
C ASN A 60 6.72 12.12 16.18
N VAL A 61 7.73 12.38 17.00
CA VAL A 61 9.10 11.94 16.84
C VAL A 61 9.46 10.97 17.95
N GLU A 62 10.46 10.14 17.74
CA GLU A 62 11.01 9.21 18.71
C GLU A 62 12.52 9.39 18.76
N PHE A 63 13.13 9.17 19.94
CA PHE A 63 14.58 9.08 20.06
C PHE A 63 14.95 7.60 20.09
N VAL A 64 15.82 7.20 19.18
CA VAL A 64 16.25 5.81 18.95
C VAL A 64 17.75 5.76 18.83
N ASP A 65 18.33 4.56 18.75
CA ASP A 65 19.77 4.39 18.52
C ASP A 65 20.20 5.12 17.25
N GLY A 66 21.17 6.02 17.36
CA GLY A 66 21.72 6.85 16.31
C GLY A 66 22.99 6.28 15.65
N ALA A 67 23.55 7.04 14.74
CA ALA A 67 24.90 6.78 14.25
C ALA A 67 25.93 7.02 15.37
N VAL A 68 25.65 8.02 16.22
CA VAL A 68 26.37 8.34 17.45
C VAL A 68 25.31 8.54 18.53
N GLY A 69 25.40 7.82 19.64
CA GLY A 69 24.40 7.94 20.71
C GLY A 69 22.96 7.76 20.23
N ASN A 70 22.11 8.75 20.47
CA ASN A 70 20.70 8.75 20.05
C ASN A 70 20.49 9.55 18.76
N GLY A 71 19.56 9.10 17.94
CA GLY A 71 19.10 9.78 16.75
C GLY A 71 17.60 10.08 16.78
N LEU A 72 17.15 11.01 15.94
CA LEU A 72 15.78 11.43 15.78
C LEU A 72 15.08 10.55 14.74
N ARG A 73 14.16 9.69 15.15
CA ARG A 73 13.27 8.93 14.28
C ARG A 73 12.10 9.82 13.85
N VAL A 74 11.98 10.06 12.56
CA VAL A 74 10.86 10.79 11.94
C VAL A 74 10.12 9.90 10.93
N ASN A 75 8.83 10.14 10.74
CA ASN A 75 7.98 9.45 9.76
C ASN A 75 7.43 10.42 8.71
N GLU A 76 7.08 9.91 7.54
CA GLU A 76 6.55 10.73 6.44
C GLU A 76 5.14 11.27 6.67
N PHE A 77 4.44 10.82 7.71
CA PHE A 77 3.02 11.16 7.91
C PHE A 77 2.83 12.43 8.72
N ASN A 78 3.38 12.49 9.93
CA ASN A 78 3.01 13.53 10.90
C ASN A 78 4.13 13.98 11.84
N SER A 79 5.38 13.53 11.64
CA SER A 79 6.51 13.99 12.45
C SER A 79 6.84 15.45 12.20
N ARG A 80 7.27 16.13 13.24
CA ARG A 80 7.71 17.54 13.21
C ARG A 80 8.78 17.79 14.26
N TYR A 81 9.89 18.40 13.86
CA TYR A 81 10.90 18.96 14.73
C TYR A 81 11.27 20.36 14.23
N VAL A 82 10.97 21.39 15.02
CA VAL A 82 11.31 22.78 14.75
C VAL A 82 12.36 23.23 15.76
N VAL A 83 13.50 23.69 15.26
CA VAL A 83 14.62 24.14 16.11
C VAL A 83 14.28 25.50 16.73
N GLY A 84 14.37 25.64 18.05
CA GLY A 84 14.11 26.88 18.78
C GLY A 84 15.17 27.95 18.53
N LYS A 85 16.41 27.56 18.27
CA LYS A 85 17.53 28.45 18.01
C LYS A 85 17.40 29.20 16.69
N LYS A 86 17.57 30.52 16.70
CA LYS A 86 17.60 31.34 15.50
C LYS A 86 18.98 31.28 14.87
N LEU A 87 19.07 30.89 13.60
CA LEU A 87 20.30 30.92 12.82
C LEU A 87 20.54 32.30 12.20
N LYS A 88 21.83 32.69 12.14
CA LYS A 88 22.32 33.82 11.37
C LYS A 88 23.48 33.32 10.51
N GLU A 89 23.17 32.91 9.28
CA GLU A 89 24.17 32.46 8.33
C GLU A 89 24.88 33.68 7.68
N GLY A 90 26.18 33.49 7.40
CA GLY A 90 27.01 34.40 6.60
C GLY A 90 27.00 34.05 5.10
N GLY A 91 27.97 34.60 4.36
CA GLY A 91 28.17 34.30 2.93
C GLY A 91 28.79 32.91 2.66
N LYS A 92 29.34 32.25 3.71
CA LYS A 92 29.79 30.85 3.66
C LYS A 92 28.92 30.03 4.57
N PHE A 93 28.72 28.76 4.18
CA PHE A 93 27.75 27.89 4.86
C PHE A 93 28.15 26.43 4.68
N PHE A 94 27.97 25.64 5.71
CA PHE A 94 28.03 24.18 5.67
C PHE A 94 26.93 23.59 6.53
N VAL A 95 26.29 22.52 6.01
CA VAL A 95 25.31 21.72 6.74
C VAL A 95 25.64 20.25 6.55
N SER A 96 25.53 19.46 7.61
CA SER A 96 25.66 18.00 7.55
C SER A 96 24.71 17.30 8.52
N ALA A 97 24.47 16.02 8.24
CA ALA A 97 23.76 15.11 9.10
C ALA A 97 24.14 13.65 8.80
N TRP A 98 24.03 12.79 9.80
CA TRP A 98 23.89 11.35 9.59
C TRP A 98 22.44 11.03 9.31
N ILE A 99 22.19 10.16 8.34
CA ILE A 99 20.83 9.73 8.00
C ILE A 99 20.76 8.24 7.72
N ALA A 100 19.65 7.64 8.06
CA ALA A 100 19.27 6.30 7.62
C ALA A 100 17.84 6.36 7.08
N PRO A 101 17.64 6.54 5.76
CA PRO A 101 16.31 6.56 5.17
C PRO A 101 15.66 5.19 5.28
N ARG A 102 14.40 5.14 5.72
CA ARG A 102 13.57 3.93 5.67
C ARG A 102 12.84 3.83 4.34
N LEU A 103 12.33 4.97 3.85
CA LEU A 103 11.59 5.07 2.60
C LEU A 103 12.19 6.19 1.75
N TYR A 104 12.15 6.03 0.44
CA TYR A 104 12.34 7.17 -0.44
C TYR A 104 11.09 8.04 -0.43
N PRO A 105 11.24 9.36 -0.32
CA PRO A 105 10.11 10.25 -0.20
C PRO A 105 9.29 10.28 -1.49
N VAL A 106 8.05 10.69 -1.36
CA VAL A 106 7.16 10.92 -2.53
C VAL A 106 7.66 12.08 -3.39
N ASN A 107 8.28 13.08 -2.76
CA ASN A 107 8.91 14.22 -3.39
C ASN A 107 10.34 14.36 -2.83
N THR A 108 10.75 15.52 -2.33
CA THR A 108 11.99 15.69 -1.58
C THR A 108 11.74 15.42 -0.10
N GLY A 109 12.43 14.47 0.49
CA GLY A 109 12.47 14.27 1.93
C GLY A 109 13.45 15.26 2.55
N ALA A 110 12.97 16.32 3.16
CA ALA A 110 13.81 17.31 3.80
C ALA A 110 14.51 16.70 5.02
N ILE A 111 15.84 16.70 5.03
CA ILE A 111 16.67 16.31 6.17
C ILE A 111 16.78 17.50 7.12
N VAL A 112 17.30 18.62 6.60
CA VAL A 112 17.38 19.91 7.29
C VAL A 112 16.86 20.97 6.33
N ASN A 113 15.94 21.78 6.82
CA ASN A 113 15.27 22.81 6.03
C ASN A 113 15.24 24.14 6.75
N ARG A 114 15.59 25.20 6.04
CA ARG A 114 15.33 26.59 6.39
C ARG A 114 14.82 27.35 5.16
N SER A 115 13.68 26.90 4.66
CA SER A 115 13.07 27.48 3.45
C SER A 115 11.57 27.62 3.65
N ASP A 116 11.00 28.65 3.02
CA ASP A 116 9.55 28.87 2.90
C ASP A 116 8.98 28.36 1.55
N GLY A 117 9.81 27.62 0.78
CA GLY A 117 9.46 27.07 -0.52
C GLY A 117 9.87 27.93 -1.70
N ASN A 118 9.97 29.23 -1.52
CA ASN A 118 10.39 30.17 -2.56
C ASN A 118 11.80 30.72 -2.30
N SER A 119 12.22 30.66 -1.05
CA SER A 119 13.49 31.25 -0.60
C SER A 119 14.12 30.38 0.52
N GLY A 120 15.38 30.67 0.86
CA GLY A 120 16.14 29.93 1.86
C GLY A 120 16.89 28.74 1.27
N TRP A 121 17.07 27.68 2.08
CA TRP A 121 17.81 26.49 1.66
C TRP A 121 17.21 25.20 2.27
N LEU A 122 17.49 24.07 1.62
CA LEU A 122 17.08 22.73 2.04
C LEU A 122 18.12 21.69 1.59
N LEU A 123 18.54 20.81 2.52
CA LEU A 123 19.24 19.56 2.21
C LEU A 123 18.27 18.40 2.33
N GLY A 124 18.15 17.56 1.30
CA GLY A 124 17.19 16.46 1.29
C GLY A 124 17.53 15.31 0.35
N VAL A 125 16.72 14.25 0.43
CA VAL A 125 16.73 13.07 -0.46
C VAL A 125 15.57 13.19 -1.42
N TRP A 126 15.82 12.94 -2.71
CA TRP A 126 14.78 12.90 -3.72
C TRP A 126 14.11 11.51 -3.81
N ARG A 127 12.97 11.45 -4.46
CA ARG A 127 12.16 10.24 -4.64
C ARG A 127 12.88 9.02 -5.24
N ASP A 128 13.98 9.22 -5.94
CA ASP A 128 14.82 8.17 -6.50
C ASP A 128 16.03 7.81 -5.62
N GLY A 129 16.14 8.43 -4.44
CA GLY A 129 17.24 8.25 -3.50
C GLY A 129 18.43 9.18 -3.69
N THR A 130 18.44 10.05 -4.72
CA THR A 130 19.54 11.01 -4.93
C THR A 130 19.47 12.17 -3.95
N LEU A 131 20.64 12.72 -3.58
CA LEU A 131 20.71 13.91 -2.73
C LEU A 131 20.39 15.16 -3.52
N ARG A 132 19.72 16.10 -2.85
CA ARG A 132 19.45 17.44 -3.36
C ARG A 132 19.79 18.51 -2.34
N PHE A 133 20.42 19.58 -2.83
CA PHE A 133 20.49 20.84 -2.12
C PHE A 133 19.71 21.87 -2.91
N MET A 134 18.75 22.51 -2.27
CA MET A 134 17.90 23.54 -2.88
C MET A 134 18.19 24.86 -2.18
N CYS A 135 18.38 25.92 -2.94
CA CYS A 135 18.64 27.23 -2.36
C CYS A 135 18.19 28.38 -3.27
N SER A 136 17.81 29.49 -2.65
CA SER A 136 17.61 30.79 -3.30
C SER A 136 18.77 31.72 -2.90
N VAL A 137 19.41 32.30 -3.90
CA VAL A 137 20.59 33.16 -3.75
C VAL A 137 20.31 34.50 -4.42
N GLU A 138 20.57 35.60 -3.74
CA GLU A 138 20.43 36.97 -4.27
C GLU A 138 19.02 37.26 -4.87
N GLY A 139 17.96 36.73 -4.24
CA GLY A 139 16.57 36.92 -4.70
C GLY A 139 16.17 36.08 -5.93
N ALA A 140 17.08 35.24 -6.44
CA ALA A 140 16.76 34.33 -7.54
C ALA A 140 15.79 33.22 -7.06
N PRO A 141 14.98 32.64 -7.96
CA PRO A 141 14.16 31.47 -7.65
C PRO A 141 14.99 30.30 -7.10
N MET A 142 14.35 29.41 -6.34
CA MET A 142 14.99 28.23 -5.77
C MET A 142 15.69 27.39 -6.85
N THR A 143 17.02 27.31 -6.75
CA THR A 143 17.84 26.45 -7.60
C THR A 143 18.03 25.09 -6.96
N VAL A 144 17.92 24.02 -7.73
CA VAL A 144 18.12 22.63 -7.29
C VAL A 144 19.46 22.11 -7.79
N VAL A 145 20.34 21.74 -6.85
CA VAL A 145 21.58 21.02 -7.15
C VAL A 145 21.34 19.55 -6.77
N ALA A 146 21.29 18.67 -7.78
CA ALA A 146 21.03 17.24 -7.61
C ALA A 146 22.29 16.40 -7.89
N THR A 147 22.44 15.31 -7.17
CA THR A 147 23.50 14.31 -7.39
C THR A 147 23.00 13.19 -8.30
N ASP A 148 23.94 12.39 -8.81
CA ASP A 148 23.65 11.16 -9.55
C ASP A 148 23.84 9.91 -8.67
N VAL A 149 24.23 10.08 -7.39
CA VAL A 149 24.50 9.01 -6.43
C VAL A 149 23.31 8.89 -5.46
N LYS A 150 22.88 7.65 -5.24
CA LYS A 150 21.76 7.33 -4.34
C LYS A 150 22.24 7.07 -2.90
N VAL A 151 21.46 7.53 -1.94
CA VAL A 151 21.60 7.17 -0.52
C VAL A 151 20.93 5.80 -0.32
N PRO A 152 21.62 4.81 0.25
CA PRO A 152 21.00 3.48 0.46
C PRO A 152 19.91 3.53 1.55
N LEU A 153 18.84 2.76 1.36
CA LEU A 153 17.80 2.56 2.37
C LEU A 153 18.32 1.69 3.52
N LEU A 154 17.77 1.91 4.73
CA LEU A 154 18.05 1.15 5.96
C LEU A 154 19.51 1.15 6.41
N LYS A 155 20.34 1.99 5.80
CA LYS A 155 21.76 2.07 6.06
C LYS A 155 22.17 3.48 6.44
N TRP A 156 23.15 3.58 7.36
CA TRP A 156 23.73 4.86 7.74
C TRP A 156 24.53 5.50 6.62
N SER A 157 24.29 6.76 6.39
CA SER A 157 25.04 7.62 5.46
C SER A 157 25.28 8.99 6.08
N HIS A 158 26.48 9.54 5.93
CA HIS A 158 26.73 10.95 6.24
C HIS A 158 26.54 11.79 5.00
N VAL A 159 25.68 12.80 5.08
CA VAL A 159 25.35 13.71 3.98
C VAL A 159 25.70 15.14 4.35
N ALA A 160 26.25 15.90 3.40
CA ALA A 160 26.58 17.28 3.66
C ALA A 160 26.47 18.16 2.40
N ALA A 161 26.24 19.46 2.61
CA ALA A 161 26.32 20.48 1.58
C ALA A 161 27.12 21.68 2.09
N ALA A 162 28.01 22.21 1.24
CA ALA A 162 28.79 23.43 1.48
C ALA A 162 28.47 24.47 0.42
N PHE A 163 28.31 25.72 0.83
CA PHE A 163 28.19 26.90 -0.04
C PHE A 163 29.28 27.89 0.28
N ASP A 164 30.02 28.33 -0.74
CA ASP A 164 31.16 29.26 -0.59
C ASP A 164 30.87 30.67 -1.05
N GLY A 165 29.57 31.01 -1.23
CA GLY A 165 29.13 32.27 -1.79
C GLY A 165 28.96 32.25 -3.31
N SER A 166 29.42 31.22 -3.99
CA SER A 166 29.34 31.07 -5.46
C SER A 166 28.89 29.67 -5.89
N LYS A 167 29.43 28.66 -5.23
CA LYS A 167 29.20 27.24 -5.60
C LYS A 167 28.62 26.45 -4.43
N VAL A 168 27.75 25.52 -4.75
CA VAL A 168 27.31 24.45 -3.86
C VAL A 168 28.12 23.19 -4.14
N ARG A 169 28.64 22.56 -3.08
CA ARG A 169 29.30 21.25 -3.10
C ARG A 169 28.49 20.29 -2.23
N ILE A 170 28.17 19.10 -2.75
CA ILE A 170 27.43 18.07 -2.00
C ILE A 170 28.38 16.89 -1.77
N PHE A 171 28.30 16.35 -0.55
CA PHE A 171 29.13 15.23 -0.12
C PHE A 171 28.26 14.06 0.36
N LEU A 172 28.70 12.85 0.06
CA LEU A 172 28.13 11.60 0.57
C LEU A 172 29.26 10.76 1.16
N ASN A 173 29.15 10.38 2.43
CA ASN A 173 30.13 9.57 3.15
C ASN A 173 31.57 10.15 3.03
N GLY A 174 31.69 11.46 3.25
CA GLY A 174 32.95 12.18 3.19
C GLY A 174 33.51 12.44 1.78
N LYS A 175 32.88 11.94 0.71
CA LYS A 175 33.32 12.11 -0.68
C LYS A 175 32.50 13.22 -1.36
N LEU A 176 33.18 14.11 -2.11
CA LEU A 176 32.51 15.09 -2.97
C LEU A 176 31.82 14.38 -4.13
N VAL A 177 30.49 14.53 -4.25
CA VAL A 177 29.67 13.87 -5.29
C VAL A 177 29.05 14.84 -6.29
N LYS A 178 29.00 16.15 -5.96
CA LYS A 178 28.47 17.18 -6.89
C LYS A 178 29.06 18.54 -6.57
N THR A 179 29.30 19.33 -7.61
CA THR A 179 29.62 20.77 -7.54
C THR A 179 28.79 21.50 -8.59
N ALA A 180 28.14 22.60 -8.21
CA ALA A 180 27.37 23.44 -9.11
C ALA A 180 27.57 24.93 -8.76
N LYS A 181 27.64 25.79 -9.76
CA LYS A 181 27.61 27.24 -9.57
C LYS A 181 26.15 27.67 -9.38
N VAL A 182 25.87 28.45 -8.32
CA VAL A 182 24.52 28.92 -7.98
C VAL A 182 24.43 30.43 -7.74
N GLY A 183 25.56 31.11 -7.60
CA GLY A 183 25.64 32.55 -7.36
C GLY A 183 26.91 33.15 -7.93
N SER A 184 27.20 34.42 -7.59
CA SER A 184 28.41 35.14 -7.83
C SER A 184 29.33 35.10 -6.58
N ALA A 185 30.52 35.63 -6.65
CA ALA A 185 31.41 35.70 -5.48
C ALA A 185 30.74 36.50 -4.35
N ASN A 186 30.73 35.94 -3.12
CA ASN A 186 30.15 36.54 -1.91
C ASN A 186 28.61 36.62 -1.88
N SER A 187 27.92 35.89 -2.73
CA SER A 187 26.45 35.78 -2.64
C SER A 187 25.98 35.18 -1.29
N ALA A 188 24.79 35.53 -0.87
CA ALA A 188 24.15 35.00 0.35
C ALA A 188 22.77 34.39 0.03
N PHE A 189 22.27 33.52 0.90
CA PHE A 189 20.92 33.00 0.79
C PHE A 189 19.90 34.13 0.97
N SER A 190 18.85 34.05 0.18
CA SER A 190 17.72 34.95 0.24
C SER A 190 16.59 34.38 1.08
N TYR A 191 15.89 35.22 1.83
CA TYR A 191 14.74 34.85 2.62
C TYR A 191 13.61 35.85 2.34
N SER A 192 12.42 35.39 1.98
CA SER A 192 11.22 36.20 1.79
C SER A 192 10.60 36.64 3.13
N ALA A 193 10.87 35.89 4.20
CA ALA A 193 10.43 36.21 5.56
C ALA A 193 11.61 36.14 6.56
N PRO A 194 11.77 37.13 7.45
CA PRO A 194 12.93 37.21 8.35
C PRO A 194 12.95 36.17 9.47
N ARG A 195 11.88 35.34 9.60
CA ARG A 195 11.70 34.38 10.69
C ARG A 195 11.40 32.97 10.21
N VAL A 196 12.01 32.52 9.11
CA VAL A 196 11.90 31.11 8.70
C VAL A 196 12.68 30.27 9.73
N PRO A 197 12.02 29.36 10.48
CA PRO A 197 12.71 28.48 11.42
C PRO A 197 13.48 27.41 10.69
N VAL A 198 14.43 26.76 11.40
CA VAL A 198 15.03 25.52 10.93
C VAL A 198 14.10 24.36 11.29
N GLU A 199 13.80 23.51 10.34
CA GLU A 199 13.07 22.27 10.54
C GLU A 199 13.90 21.06 10.19
N ILE A 200 13.75 19.99 10.95
CA ILE A 200 14.42 18.71 10.74
C ILE A 200 13.38 17.66 10.37
N GLY A 201 13.64 16.92 9.30
CA GLY A 201 12.78 15.83 8.83
C GLY A 201 11.59 16.25 7.96
N ARG A 202 11.31 17.55 7.80
CA ARG A 202 10.21 18.03 6.95
C ARG A 202 10.33 19.51 6.60
N THR A 203 9.42 19.96 5.73
CA THR A 203 9.15 21.39 5.51
C THR A 203 7.74 21.75 5.92
N MET A 204 7.51 23.00 6.28
CA MET A 204 6.20 23.52 6.71
C MET A 204 5.38 24.18 5.60
N PHE A 205 5.99 24.52 4.47
CA PHE A 205 5.21 25.18 3.42
C PHE A 205 4.35 24.17 2.66
N PRO A 206 3.04 24.34 2.64
CA PRO A 206 2.18 23.55 1.79
C PRO A 206 2.35 24.05 0.34
N LEU A 207 2.75 23.19 -0.56
CA LEU A 207 2.50 23.42 -1.98
C LEU A 207 0.99 23.21 -2.24
N PRO A 208 0.36 24.00 -3.09
CA PRO A 208 -1.04 23.80 -3.39
C PRO A 208 -1.25 22.41 -3.98
N VAL A 209 -2.18 21.65 -3.39
CA VAL A 209 -2.63 20.37 -3.93
C VAL A 209 -3.26 20.65 -5.28
N LYS A 210 -2.70 20.09 -6.34
CA LYS A 210 -3.30 20.20 -7.67
C LYS A 210 -4.60 19.39 -7.69
N THR A 211 -5.60 19.93 -8.35
CA THR A 211 -6.84 19.19 -8.64
C THR A 211 -6.54 17.95 -9.49
N VAL A 212 -7.42 16.97 -9.48
CA VAL A 212 -7.28 15.74 -10.29
C VAL A 212 -7.05 16.05 -11.76
N VAL A 213 -7.75 17.03 -12.31
CA VAL A 213 -7.58 17.48 -13.70
C VAL A 213 -6.18 18.04 -13.95
N GLN A 214 -5.62 18.81 -13.01
CA GLN A 214 -4.25 19.29 -13.08
C GLN A 214 -3.22 18.18 -12.86
N ALA A 215 -3.58 17.20 -12.05
CA ALA A 215 -2.80 16.01 -11.82
C ALA A 215 -2.65 15.15 -13.07
N LYS A 216 -3.65 15.05 -13.91
CA LYS A 216 -3.66 14.26 -15.14
C LYS A 216 -2.78 14.79 -16.24
N ALA A 217 -2.71 16.09 -16.39
CA ALA A 217 -1.81 16.71 -17.36
C ALA A 217 -0.34 16.36 -17.03
N LYS A 218 -0.05 16.00 -15.75
CA LYS A 218 1.28 15.65 -15.26
C LYS A 218 1.17 14.63 -14.13
N ARG A 219 0.87 13.38 -14.44
CA ARG A 219 0.70 12.27 -13.48
C ARG A 219 1.80 12.15 -12.40
N HIS A 220 2.99 12.67 -12.68
CA HIS A 220 4.13 12.66 -11.74
C HIS A 220 4.18 13.86 -10.78
N ASP A 221 3.34 14.87 -10.97
CA ASP A 221 3.35 16.14 -10.21
C ASP A 221 2.16 16.28 -9.23
N THR A 222 1.38 15.21 -9.05
CA THR A 222 0.23 15.18 -8.11
C THR A 222 0.63 15.17 -6.66
N LEU A 223 1.89 15.35 -6.39
CA LEU A 223 2.45 15.16 -5.07
C LEU A 223 2.24 16.39 -4.23
N GLU A 224 1.87 16.13 -2.97
CA GLU A 224 1.88 17.17 -1.97
C GLU A 224 3.21 17.87 -1.93
N GLY A 225 3.12 19.16 -1.73
CA GLY A 225 4.27 19.95 -1.50
C GLY A 225 4.88 19.84 -0.13
N ILE A 226 4.41 18.90 0.69
CA ILE A 226 5.03 18.62 1.96
C ILE A 226 6.22 17.71 1.70
N MET A 227 7.41 18.23 1.92
CA MET A 227 8.65 17.50 1.74
C MET A 227 9.01 16.83 3.07
N ARG A 228 8.71 15.54 3.21
CA ARG A 228 8.91 14.75 4.43
C ARG A 228 9.95 13.68 4.23
N PHE A 229 10.80 13.51 5.24
CA PHE A 229 11.73 12.41 5.35
C PHE A 229 11.14 11.30 6.21
N ASP A 230 11.43 10.06 5.89
CA ASP A 230 11.12 8.91 6.72
C ASP A 230 12.41 8.13 7.00
N GLY A 231 12.79 8.06 8.28
CA GLY A 231 14.04 7.43 8.68
C GLY A 231 14.56 7.98 10.00
N ILE A 232 15.86 7.80 10.24
CA ILE A 232 16.58 8.37 11.38
C ILE A 232 17.49 9.49 10.88
N ILE A 233 17.50 10.60 11.60
CA ILE A 233 18.40 11.74 11.40
C ILE A 233 19.20 11.92 12.67
N ASP A 234 20.50 12.15 12.55
CA ASP A 234 21.40 12.25 13.69
C ASP A 234 22.54 13.23 13.42
N GLU A 235 23.16 13.79 14.47
CA GLU A 235 24.30 14.70 14.41
C GLU A 235 24.11 15.81 13.36
N VAL A 236 23.01 16.55 13.44
CA VAL A 236 22.76 17.68 12.54
C VAL A 236 23.66 18.84 12.96
N VAL A 237 24.52 19.28 12.04
CA VAL A 237 25.44 20.40 12.27
C VAL A 237 25.31 21.44 11.17
N VAL A 238 25.24 22.71 11.58
CA VAL A 238 25.32 23.88 10.67
C VAL A 238 26.45 24.80 11.14
N THR A 239 27.35 25.17 10.23
CA THR A 239 28.46 26.09 10.52
C THR A 239 28.51 27.24 9.54
N ASP A 240 29.27 28.28 9.88
CA ASP A 240 29.62 29.38 8.98
C ASP A 240 30.81 29.02 8.07
N GLY A 241 30.65 27.93 7.30
CA GLY A 241 31.60 27.42 6.31
C GLY A 241 32.73 26.52 6.85
N ASP A 242 32.76 26.23 8.15
CA ASP A 242 33.66 25.22 8.71
C ASP A 242 33.22 23.82 8.30
N MET A 243 34.14 23.06 7.73
CA MET A 243 33.92 21.70 7.25
C MET A 243 34.48 20.64 8.20
N SER A 244 34.90 21.00 9.45
CA SER A 244 35.35 20.05 10.44
C SER A 244 34.40 18.91 10.73
N PRO A 245 33.05 19.10 10.70
CA PRO A 245 32.10 17.98 10.87
C PRO A 245 32.21 16.91 9.77
N LEU A 246 32.67 17.27 8.55
CA LEU A 246 32.94 16.29 7.50
C LEU A 246 34.16 15.41 7.85
N GLU A 247 35.19 15.99 8.44
CA GLU A 247 36.39 15.25 8.87
C GLU A 247 36.08 14.40 10.12
N GLU A 248 35.18 14.86 11.02
CA GLU A 248 34.69 14.08 12.14
C GLU A 248 33.93 12.84 11.63
N ALA A 249 33.03 13.00 10.66
CA ALA A 249 32.30 11.89 10.04
C ALA A 249 33.23 10.87 9.38
N LYS A 250 34.33 11.30 8.74
CA LYS A 250 35.35 10.41 8.16
C LYS A 250 36.02 9.51 9.20
N LYS A 251 36.23 10.02 10.43
CA LYS A 251 36.74 9.19 11.54
C LYS A 251 35.78 8.06 11.94
N LEU A 252 34.50 8.23 11.64
CA LEU A 252 33.43 7.24 11.87
C LEU A 252 33.10 6.45 10.60
N SER A 253 34.06 6.28 9.66
CA SER A 253 33.82 5.65 8.36
C SER A 253 33.28 4.22 8.43
N GLN A 254 33.50 3.49 9.54
CA GLN A 254 32.89 2.17 9.80
C GLN A 254 31.36 2.20 9.88
N LYS A 255 30.76 3.37 10.13
CA LYS A 255 29.31 3.56 10.10
C LYS A 255 28.76 3.74 8.68
N PHE A 256 29.58 4.10 7.69
CA PHE A 256 29.11 4.27 6.32
C PHE A 256 28.60 2.95 5.74
N GLY A 257 27.32 2.88 5.42
CA GLY A 257 26.66 1.69 4.93
C GLY A 257 26.31 0.64 6.01
N ALA A 258 26.60 0.92 7.29
CA ALA A 258 26.21 0.05 8.39
C ALA A 258 24.68 0.00 8.50
N ASP A 259 24.16 -1.12 9.04
CA ASP A 259 22.72 -1.31 9.30
C ASP A 259 22.24 -0.31 10.35
N SER A 260 21.06 0.25 10.13
CA SER A 260 20.45 1.21 11.05
C SER A 260 19.48 0.59 12.06
N GLY A 261 19.22 -0.71 11.95
CA GLY A 261 18.17 -1.38 12.73
C GLY A 261 16.74 -1.11 12.24
N LEU A 262 16.56 -0.23 11.25
CA LEU A 262 15.24 0.03 10.66
C LEU A 262 14.79 -1.15 9.77
N SER A 263 13.49 -1.33 9.70
CA SER A 263 12.85 -2.28 8.79
C SER A 263 11.71 -1.61 8.02
N PHE A 264 11.34 -2.19 6.88
CA PHE A 264 10.16 -1.74 6.16
C PHE A 264 8.88 -2.11 6.92
N ALA A 265 7.85 -1.27 6.79
CA ALA A 265 6.53 -1.63 7.25
C ALA A 265 5.96 -2.77 6.39
N ARG A 266 5.33 -3.74 7.03
CA ARG A 266 4.68 -4.87 6.36
C ARG A 266 3.17 -4.74 6.44
N LEU A 267 2.47 -5.23 5.43
CA LEU A 267 1.02 -5.39 5.48
C LEU A 267 0.64 -6.22 6.72
N PRO A 268 -0.50 -5.94 7.35
CA PRO A 268 -0.84 -6.54 8.63
C PRO A 268 -1.03 -8.05 8.49
N ALA A 269 -0.27 -8.81 9.25
CA ALA A 269 -0.53 -10.24 9.40
C ALA A 269 -1.87 -10.43 10.11
N ALA A 270 -2.76 -11.23 9.56
CA ALA A 270 -4.02 -11.59 10.21
C ALA A 270 -3.83 -12.58 11.39
N GLY A 271 -2.61 -12.75 11.88
CA GLY A 271 -2.25 -13.64 12.97
C GLY A 271 -2.49 -15.13 12.67
N ASP A 272 -2.24 -15.98 13.65
CA ASP A 272 -2.67 -17.37 13.60
C ASP A 272 -4.16 -17.45 13.94
N MET A 273 -4.99 -17.43 12.92
CA MET A 273 -6.45 -17.53 13.06
C MET A 273 -6.95 -18.95 12.78
N ARG A 274 -6.16 -19.96 13.07
CA ARG A 274 -6.62 -21.35 13.05
C ARG A 274 -7.79 -21.52 13.99
N GLY A 275 -8.80 -22.27 13.60
CA GLY A 275 -9.99 -22.46 14.37
C GLY A 275 -11.18 -22.84 13.49
N LYS A 276 -12.39 -22.64 14.01
CA LYS A 276 -13.60 -22.91 13.26
C LYS A 276 -13.72 -21.99 12.03
N PHE A 277 -14.27 -22.51 10.94
CA PHE A 277 -14.65 -21.73 9.78
C PHE A 277 -15.56 -20.56 10.16
N GLY A 278 -15.41 -19.44 9.48
CA GLY A 278 -16.29 -18.30 9.57
C GLY A 278 -15.57 -16.96 9.53
N ALA A 279 -16.37 -15.91 9.48
CA ALA A 279 -15.93 -14.52 9.48
C ALA A 279 -15.85 -13.98 10.92
N VAL A 280 -14.85 -13.17 11.21
CA VAL A 280 -14.67 -12.50 12.50
C VAL A 280 -14.32 -11.04 12.29
N TYR A 281 -14.78 -10.18 13.18
CA TYR A 281 -14.30 -8.80 13.25
C TYR A 281 -12.93 -8.76 13.90
N ALA A 282 -12.02 -7.97 13.32
CA ALA A 282 -10.64 -7.82 13.75
C ALA A 282 -10.23 -6.34 13.73
N ASN A 283 -9.08 -6.04 14.28
CA ASN A 283 -8.44 -4.73 14.16
C ASN A 283 -7.01 -4.93 13.66
N LEU A 284 -6.85 -4.97 12.34
CA LEU A 284 -5.58 -5.17 11.69
C LEU A 284 -4.75 -3.88 11.75
N LYS A 285 -3.51 -3.98 12.22
CA LYS A 285 -2.59 -2.85 12.35
C LYS A 285 -1.49 -2.93 11.29
N TYR A 286 -1.22 -1.81 10.64
CA TYR A 286 -0.16 -1.68 9.63
C TYR A 286 1.09 -1.02 10.22
N GLU A 287 0.96 0.26 10.55
CA GLU A 287 2.03 1.07 11.10
C GLU A 287 1.44 2.12 12.06
N ARG A 288 2.04 2.26 13.25
CA ARG A 288 1.51 3.14 14.31
C ARG A 288 1.21 4.55 13.82
N ALA A 289 2.14 5.15 13.05
CA ALA A 289 1.97 6.51 12.56
C ALA A 289 0.84 6.61 11.53
N TRP A 290 0.72 5.64 10.62
CA TRP A 290 -0.33 5.57 9.64
C TRP A 290 -1.69 5.27 10.29
N ASP A 291 -1.75 4.28 11.16
CA ASP A 291 -2.98 3.89 11.88
C ASP A 291 -3.56 5.06 12.69
N SER A 292 -2.69 5.90 13.31
CA SER A 292 -3.12 7.03 14.14
C SER A 292 -3.72 8.21 13.35
N LEU A 293 -3.53 8.26 12.04
CA LEU A 293 -4.09 9.32 11.18
C LEU A 293 -5.55 9.07 10.79
N TRP A 294 -6.02 7.84 10.90
CA TRP A 294 -7.33 7.46 10.43
C TRP A 294 -8.42 7.79 11.43
N LYS A 295 -9.41 8.55 10.99
CA LYS A 295 -10.63 8.81 11.79
C LYS A 295 -11.43 7.54 12.07
N VAL A 296 -11.22 6.50 11.26
CA VAL A 296 -11.85 5.19 11.35
C VAL A 296 -10.97 4.13 11.99
N ASP A 297 -9.95 4.52 12.75
CA ASP A 297 -9.03 3.56 13.40
C ASP A 297 -9.76 2.51 14.25
N GLY A 298 -10.85 2.89 14.92
CA GLY A 298 -11.70 1.99 15.70
C GLY A 298 -12.69 1.14 14.89
N HIS A 299 -12.84 1.37 13.58
CA HIS A 299 -13.74 0.57 12.74
C HIS A 299 -13.16 -0.82 12.53
N PRO A 300 -13.96 -1.88 12.64
CA PRO A 300 -13.48 -3.24 12.51
C PRO A 300 -13.14 -3.58 11.06
N ASP A 301 -12.10 -4.39 10.91
CA ASP A 301 -11.82 -5.16 9.72
C ASP A 301 -12.57 -6.50 9.80
N VAL A 302 -12.70 -7.21 8.68
CA VAL A 302 -13.27 -8.56 8.67
C VAL A 302 -12.20 -9.54 8.18
N VAL A 303 -12.09 -10.68 8.87
CA VAL A 303 -11.22 -11.79 8.48
C VAL A 303 -12.06 -13.05 8.38
N VAL A 304 -12.05 -13.69 7.22
CA VAL A 304 -12.59 -15.04 7.01
C VAL A 304 -11.44 -16.03 7.17
N ARG A 305 -11.65 -17.01 8.02
CA ARG A 305 -10.67 -18.05 8.35
C ARG A 305 -11.18 -19.43 7.96
N PHE A 306 -10.23 -20.31 7.69
CA PHE A 306 -10.51 -21.67 7.25
C PHE A 306 -9.74 -22.65 8.15
N PRO A 307 -10.39 -23.72 8.69
CA PRO A 307 -9.75 -24.63 9.62
C PRO A 307 -8.67 -25.50 8.98
N ASP A 308 -8.89 -25.88 7.72
CA ASP A 308 -8.10 -26.91 7.04
C ASP A 308 -7.08 -26.35 6.03
N ILE A 309 -7.15 -25.06 5.73
CA ILE A 309 -6.25 -24.39 4.79
C ILE A 309 -5.63 -23.15 5.42
N PRO A 310 -4.29 -22.99 5.33
CA PRO A 310 -3.55 -21.92 5.99
C PRO A 310 -3.62 -20.59 5.21
N VAL A 311 -4.79 -20.27 4.68
CA VAL A 311 -5.07 -19.02 3.96
C VAL A 311 -6.11 -18.21 4.70
N LYS A 312 -6.18 -16.93 4.41
CA LYS A 312 -7.15 -16.00 4.99
C LYS A 312 -7.73 -15.13 3.91
N TYR A 313 -8.98 -14.71 4.10
CA TYR A 313 -9.61 -13.71 3.25
C TYR A 313 -9.96 -12.51 4.09
N VAL A 314 -9.42 -11.35 3.77
CA VAL A 314 -9.48 -10.17 4.64
C VAL A 314 -10.13 -9.00 3.93
N PHE A 315 -10.91 -8.24 4.69
CA PHE A 315 -11.45 -6.93 4.31
C PHE A 315 -10.80 -5.93 5.26
N TRP A 316 -9.74 -5.30 4.81
CA TRP A 316 -8.94 -4.39 5.65
C TRP A 316 -9.20 -2.93 5.27
N ARG A 317 -9.47 -2.08 6.29
CA ARG A 317 -9.72 -0.65 6.08
C ARG A 317 -8.59 0.06 5.35
N GLY A 318 -7.33 -0.40 5.51
CA GLY A 318 -6.18 0.15 4.80
C GLY A 318 -6.19 -0.09 3.29
N MET A 319 -7.13 -0.89 2.81
CA MET A 319 -7.41 -1.12 1.38
C MET A 319 -8.80 -0.57 0.97
N GLY A 320 -9.46 0.26 1.81
CA GLY A 320 -10.86 0.64 1.58
C GLY A 320 -11.82 -0.55 1.69
N TYR A 321 -11.42 -1.58 2.44
CA TYR A 321 -12.09 -2.89 2.54
C TYR A 321 -12.11 -3.71 1.26
N VAL A 322 -11.34 -3.32 0.22
CA VAL A 322 -11.09 -4.20 -0.93
C VAL A 322 -10.61 -5.55 -0.40
N PRO A 323 -11.31 -6.65 -0.71
CA PRO A 323 -10.97 -7.94 -0.15
C PRO A 323 -9.68 -8.50 -0.72
N ALA A 324 -8.91 -9.18 0.11
CA ALA A 324 -7.68 -9.82 -0.32
C ALA A 324 -7.50 -11.20 0.30
N TRP A 325 -6.99 -12.14 -0.48
CA TRP A 325 -6.44 -13.38 0.00
C TRP A 325 -5.03 -13.19 0.53
N ILE A 326 -4.72 -13.83 1.64
CA ILE A 326 -3.37 -13.94 2.19
C ILE A 326 -3.00 -15.42 2.17
N THR A 327 -1.95 -15.76 1.43
CA THR A 327 -1.45 -17.14 1.34
C THR A 327 -0.63 -17.52 2.57
N GLU A 328 -0.26 -18.79 2.67
CA GLU A 328 0.61 -19.32 3.74
C GLU A 328 2.02 -18.68 3.74
N ASN A 329 2.43 -18.09 2.61
CA ASN A 329 3.71 -17.39 2.45
C ASN A 329 3.57 -15.86 2.58
N ASP A 330 2.45 -15.37 3.13
CA ASP A 330 2.17 -13.93 3.30
C ASP A 330 2.15 -13.15 1.97
N ILE A 331 1.79 -13.83 0.87
CA ILE A 331 1.53 -13.20 -0.43
C ILE A 331 0.08 -12.76 -0.46
N TRP A 332 -0.13 -11.49 -0.78
CA TRP A 332 -1.45 -10.87 -0.84
C TRP A 332 -1.96 -10.79 -2.29
N LEU A 333 -3.20 -11.18 -2.48
CA LEU A 333 -3.86 -11.20 -3.78
C LEU A 333 -5.26 -10.61 -3.64
N THR A 334 -5.65 -9.76 -4.55
CA THR A 334 -7.01 -9.20 -4.58
C THR A 334 -7.58 -9.27 -5.99
N ASP A 335 -8.88 -9.34 -6.05
CA ASP A 335 -9.67 -9.21 -7.27
C ASP A 335 -10.40 -7.86 -7.30
N GLN A 336 -9.77 -6.89 -6.75
CA GLN A 336 -10.16 -5.47 -6.68
C GLN A 336 -11.67 -5.22 -6.52
N SER A 337 -12.16 -4.11 -7.07
CA SER A 337 -13.50 -3.56 -6.95
C SER A 337 -14.08 -3.23 -8.32
N VAL A 338 -15.35 -2.86 -8.37
CA VAL A 338 -15.86 -2.12 -9.52
C VAL A 338 -15.20 -0.75 -9.56
N GLU A 339 -14.80 -0.32 -10.74
CA GLU A 339 -14.26 1.01 -10.98
C GLU A 339 -14.78 1.61 -12.29
N ASN A 340 -14.65 2.92 -12.44
CA ASN A 340 -14.97 3.62 -13.67
C ASN A 340 -13.81 4.52 -14.09
N PHE A 341 -13.25 4.26 -15.26
CA PHE A 341 -12.21 5.09 -15.85
C PHE A 341 -12.77 5.91 -17.01
N ARG A 342 -12.90 7.23 -16.82
CA ARG A 342 -13.42 8.14 -17.82
C ARG A 342 -12.73 9.49 -17.79
N ASN A 343 -12.48 10.05 -19.00
CA ASN A 343 -11.84 11.36 -19.18
C ASN A 343 -10.48 11.49 -18.48
N GLY A 344 -9.77 10.32 -18.35
CA GLY A 344 -8.51 10.26 -17.65
C GLY A 344 -8.67 10.27 -16.11
N GLU A 345 -9.85 10.05 -15.51
CA GLU A 345 -10.14 9.89 -14.07
C GLU A 345 -10.50 8.47 -13.73
N CYS A 346 -9.92 7.97 -12.64
CA CYS A 346 -10.34 6.74 -12.02
C CYS A 346 -11.26 7.07 -10.85
N TYR A 347 -12.45 6.51 -10.89
CA TYR A 347 -13.42 6.51 -9.79
C TYR A 347 -13.44 5.12 -9.21
N GLU A 348 -12.87 4.97 -8.05
CA GLU A 348 -12.61 3.69 -7.41
C GLU A 348 -12.62 3.82 -5.89
N VAL A 349 -12.88 2.73 -5.19
CA VAL A 349 -12.93 2.75 -3.72
C VAL A 349 -11.59 3.12 -3.08
N MET A 350 -10.45 2.81 -3.72
CA MET A 350 -9.12 3.17 -3.21
C MET A 350 -8.88 4.69 -3.19
N SER A 351 -9.65 5.45 -3.93
CA SER A 351 -9.64 6.91 -3.89
C SER A 351 -10.32 7.47 -2.64
N ASP A 352 -11.21 6.69 -1.99
CA ASP A 352 -11.79 7.02 -0.67
C ASP A 352 -10.77 6.76 0.46
N LYS A 353 -9.83 7.68 0.62
CA LYS A 353 -8.69 7.54 1.54
C LYS A 353 -9.05 7.57 3.03
N GLN A 354 -10.30 7.79 3.37
CA GLN A 354 -10.77 7.86 4.75
C GLN A 354 -11.91 6.87 5.03
N CYS A 355 -12.18 5.92 4.14
CA CYS A 355 -13.34 5.03 4.19
C CYS A 355 -14.63 5.81 4.49
N ARG A 356 -14.81 6.97 3.83
CA ARG A 356 -15.96 7.83 4.00
C ARG A 356 -17.24 7.18 3.48
N TYR A 357 -17.09 6.45 2.37
CA TYR A 357 -18.18 5.81 1.64
C TYR A 357 -18.04 4.28 1.59
N SER A 358 -17.00 3.70 2.19
CA SER A 358 -16.74 2.27 2.18
C SER A 358 -17.05 1.64 3.53
N HIS A 359 -17.90 0.60 3.54
CA HIS A 359 -18.36 -0.09 4.74
C HIS A 359 -18.41 -1.58 4.53
N VAL A 360 -17.95 -2.35 5.52
CA VAL A 360 -17.98 -3.81 5.51
C VAL A 360 -18.72 -4.33 6.73
N ARG A 361 -19.48 -5.43 6.57
CA ARG A 361 -20.16 -6.11 7.67
C ARG A 361 -20.38 -7.60 7.38
N ILE A 362 -20.41 -8.38 8.43
CA ILE A 362 -20.79 -9.78 8.38
C ILE A 362 -22.32 -9.83 8.47
N ILE A 363 -23.00 -10.37 7.44
CA ILE A 363 -24.46 -10.46 7.40
C ILE A 363 -24.98 -11.88 7.64
N GLU A 364 -24.13 -12.90 7.39
CA GLU A 364 -24.38 -14.29 7.79
C GLU A 364 -23.06 -14.93 8.25
N ASN A 365 -23.12 -15.73 9.31
CA ASN A 365 -21.96 -16.42 9.82
C ASN A 365 -22.36 -17.70 10.54
N SER A 366 -22.16 -18.82 9.87
CA SER A 366 -22.48 -20.14 10.35
C SER A 366 -21.37 -21.14 10.03
N PRO A 367 -21.37 -22.35 10.60
CA PRO A 367 -20.41 -23.38 10.22
C PRO A 367 -20.49 -23.80 8.75
N ALA A 368 -21.64 -23.62 8.09
CA ALA A 368 -21.85 -24.04 6.71
C ALA A 368 -21.44 -22.99 5.68
N ARG A 369 -21.60 -21.72 6.01
CA ARG A 369 -21.16 -20.58 5.17
C ARG A 369 -21.09 -19.28 5.96
N CYS A 370 -20.34 -18.32 5.45
CA CYS A 370 -20.44 -16.93 5.87
C CYS A 370 -20.73 -16.03 4.66
N VAL A 371 -21.42 -14.91 4.93
CA VAL A 371 -21.67 -13.88 3.92
C VAL A 371 -21.20 -12.54 4.46
N VAL A 372 -20.27 -11.94 3.72
CA VAL A 372 -19.74 -10.61 4.01
C VAL A 372 -20.30 -9.64 2.98
N HIS A 373 -20.86 -8.53 3.45
CA HIS A 373 -21.35 -7.46 2.60
C HIS A 373 -20.38 -6.29 2.65
N TRP A 374 -19.99 -5.81 1.48
CA TRP A 374 -19.17 -4.63 1.30
C TRP A 374 -19.89 -3.63 0.40
N ARG A 375 -20.06 -2.41 0.89
CA ARG A 375 -20.70 -1.31 0.16
C ARG A 375 -19.72 -0.16 0.02
N TYR A 376 -19.68 0.45 -1.17
CA TYR A 376 -18.81 1.61 -1.45
C TYR A 376 -19.38 2.46 -2.57
N ALA A 377 -18.95 3.75 -2.61
CA ALA A 377 -19.18 4.62 -3.76
C ALA A 377 -17.97 4.61 -4.70
N LEU A 378 -18.22 4.80 -5.99
CA LEU A 378 -17.14 5.06 -6.94
C LEU A 378 -16.71 6.52 -6.80
N THR A 379 -15.57 6.78 -6.18
CA THR A 379 -15.07 8.12 -5.90
C THR A 379 -13.76 8.42 -6.59
N ASN A 380 -13.50 9.69 -6.88
CA ASN A 380 -12.18 10.17 -7.27
C ASN A 380 -11.36 10.62 -6.06
N VAL A 381 -10.09 11.01 -6.28
CA VAL A 381 -9.16 11.38 -5.20
C VAL A 381 -9.51 12.69 -4.46
N VAL A 382 -10.52 13.42 -4.91
CA VAL A 382 -11.07 14.60 -4.21
C VAL A 382 -12.40 14.30 -3.53
N ASN A 383 -12.80 13.02 -3.46
CA ASN A 383 -14.02 12.48 -2.86
C ASN A 383 -15.32 12.90 -3.55
N GLU A 384 -15.29 13.15 -4.85
CA GLU A 384 -16.50 13.28 -5.65
C GLU A 384 -16.99 11.89 -6.03
N ILE A 385 -18.28 11.62 -5.85
CA ILE A 385 -18.90 10.36 -6.28
C ILE A 385 -19.17 10.44 -7.79
N ARG A 386 -18.96 9.34 -8.48
CA ARG A 386 -19.22 9.27 -9.92
C ARG A 386 -20.69 9.50 -10.23
N ASP A 387 -20.97 10.43 -11.14
CA ASP A 387 -22.33 10.77 -11.59
C ASP A 387 -23.28 11.16 -10.43
N GLU A 388 -22.75 11.80 -9.36
CA GLU A 388 -23.52 12.30 -8.23
C GLU A 388 -24.55 13.33 -8.69
N ASP A 389 -25.79 13.17 -8.25
CA ASP A 389 -26.91 14.09 -8.49
C ASP A 389 -27.17 15.02 -7.29
N GLU A 390 -28.19 15.86 -7.36
CA GLU A 390 -28.55 16.83 -6.32
C GLU A 390 -28.93 16.16 -4.98
N SER A 391 -29.29 14.86 -4.99
CA SER A 391 -29.57 14.10 -3.76
C SER A 391 -28.31 13.59 -3.07
N GLY A 392 -27.13 13.73 -3.66
CA GLY A 392 -25.88 13.10 -3.23
C GLY A 392 -25.80 11.61 -3.64
N TRP A 393 -26.71 11.13 -4.49
CA TRP A 393 -26.68 9.77 -5.01
C TRP A 393 -25.96 9.73 -6.36
N GLY A 394 -25.10 8.76 -6.53
CA GLY A 394 -24.32 8.55 -7.75
C GLY A 394 -24.07 7.07 -7.97
N ASP A 395 -22.91 6.72 -8.50
CA ASP A 395 -22.54 5.32 -8.70
C ASP A 395 -22.11 4.69 -7.38
N TRP A 396 -22.91 3.72 -6.92
CA TRP A 396 -22.66 2.92 -5.72
C TRP A 396 -22.60 1.45 -6.07
N VAL A 397 -21.90 0.67 -5.25
CA VAL A 397 -21.77 -0.76 -5.39
C VAL A 397 -22.05 -1.46 -4.08
N ASP A 398 -22.88 -2.50 -4.14
CA ASP A 398 -23.04 -3.48 -3.08
C ASP A 398 -22.41 -4.79 -3.54
N GLU A 399 -21.49 -5.34 -2.76
CA GLU A 399 -20.88 -6.63 -3.03
C GLU A 399 -21.18 -7.61 -1.89
N TYR A 400 -21.59 -8.81 -2.28
CA TYR A 400 -21.88 -9.90 -1.37
C TYR A 400 -20.92 -11.05 -1.64
N PHE A 401 -20.17 -11.44 -0.64
CA PHE A 401 -19.21 -12.54 -0.70
C PHE A 401 -19.74 -13.71 0.09
N THR A 402 -20.33 -14.70 -0.60
CA THR A 402 -20.80 -15.94 -0.03
C THR A 402 -19.68 -16.96 -0.06
N ILE A 403 -19.13 -17.30 1.11
CA ILE A 403 -17.91 -18.11 1.24
C ILE A 403 -18.22 -19.38 2.01
N TYR A 404 -17.63 -20.50 1.56
CA TYR A 404 -17.82 -21.83 2.10
C TYR A 404 -16.55 -22.40 2.75
N PRO A 405 -16.68 -23.45 3.62
CA PRO A 405 -15.55 -24.06 4.32
C PRO A 405 -14.49 -24.70 3.41
N ASP A 406 -14.81 -24.95 2.13
CA ASP A 406 -13.87 -25.47 1.13
C ASP A 406 -12.90 -24.44 0.57
N GLY A 407 -12.97 -23.18 1.03
CA GLY A 407 -12.13 -22.08 0.54
C GLY A 407 -12.61 -21.49 -0.80
N VAL A 408 -13.82 -21.82 -1.22
CA VAL A 408 -14.46 -21.31 -2.44
C VAL A 408 -15.59 -20.38 -2.10
N GLY A 409 -15.63 -19.23 -2.75
CA GLY A 409 -16.70 -18.24 -2.60
C GLY A 409 -17.30 -17.82 -3.94
N VAL A 410 -18.45 -17.18 -3.85
CA VAL A 410 -19.08 -16.47 -4.97
C VAL A 410 -19.22 -15.01 -4.58
N ARG A 411 -18.86 -14.14 -5.49
CA ARG A 411 -18.99 -12.69 -5.41
C ARG A 411 -20.16 -12.25 -6.26
N LYS A 412 -21.14 -11.60 -5.64
CA LYS A 412 -22.20 -10.88 -6.31
C LYS A 412 -21.89 -9.39 -6.21
N GLN A 413 -21.73 -8.74 -7.35
CA GLN A 413 -21.53 -7.28 -7.44
C GLN A 413 -22.84 -6.66 -7.96
N VAL A 414 -23.37 -5.67 -7.27
CA VAL A 414 -24.54 -4.91 -7.71
C VAL A 414 -24.12 -3.46 -7.88
N LEU A 415 -23.96 -3.04 -9.13
CA LEU A 415 -23.71 -1.64 -9.46
C LEU A 415 -25.04 -0.89 -9.57
N HIS A 416 -25.20 0.14 -8.75
CA HIS A 416 -26.28 1.10 -8.81
C HIS A 416 -25.80 2.31 -9.59
N SER A 417 -26.27 2.48 -10.84
CA SER A 417 -25.83 3.55 -11.73
C SER A 417 -26.88 3.93 -12.76
N GLN A 418 -27.19 5.21 -12.83
CA GLN A 418 -28.10 5.75 -13.86
C GLN A 418 -27.47 5.74 -15.26
N ASN A 419 -26.16 5.65 -15.33
CA ASN A 419 -25.40 5.83 -16.57
C ASN A 419 -24.68 4.58 -17.06
N TYR A 420 -24.77 3.43 -16.36
CA TYR A 420 -24.04 2.22 -16.72
C TYR A 420 -24.31 1.79 -18.17
N LEU A 421 -25.55 1.67 -18.59
CA LEU A 421 -25.92 1.25 -19.95
C LEU A 421 -25.38 2.18 -21.04
N ARG A 422 -25.30 3.48 -20.74
CA ARG A 422 -24.78 4.48 -21.65
C ARG A 422 -23.25 4.41 -21.79
N TYR A 423 -22.54 4.08 -20.73
CA TYR A 423 -21.08 4.21 -20.68
C TYR A 423 -20.35 2.89 -20.45
N ARG A 424 -21.03 1.73 -20.35
CA ARG A 424 -20.39 0.42 -20.09
C ARG A 424 -19.29 0.05 -21.08
N GLN A 425 -19.34 0.56 -22.31
CA GLN A 425 -18.32 0.28 -23.33
C GLN A 425 -17.02 1.07 -23.11
N TRP A 426 -17.02 2.10 -22.23
CA TRP A 426 -16.00 3.13 -22.20
C TRP A 426 -15.31 3.31 -20.86
N GLY A 427 -15.54 2.42 -19.91
CA GLY A 427 -14.83 2.67 -18.68
C GLY A 427 -15.22 1.94 -17.41
N TYR A 428 -16.29 1.15 -17.37
CA TYR A 428 -16.54 0.31 -16.21
C TYR A 428 -15.71 -0.96 -16.27
N GLN A 429 -15.05 -1.27 -15.16
CA GLN A 429 -14.29 -2.49 -14.92
C GLN A 429 -14.86 -3.14 -13.67
N PHE A 430 -15.13 -4.44 -13.71
CA PHE A 430 -15.75 -5.16 -12.59
C PHE A 430 -14.76 -6.07 -11.87
N GLN A 431 -13.59 -6.24 -12.43
CA GLN A 431 -12.60 -7.14 -11.87
C GLN A 431 -11.22 -6.76 -12.38
N GLU A 432 -10.26 -6.76 -11.48
CA GLU A 432 -8.83 -6.65 -11.75
C GLU A 432 -8.05 -7.54 -10.79
N THR A 433 -7.41 -8.58 -11.32
CA THR A 433 -6.57 -9.48 -10.53
C THR A 433 -5.24 -8.82 -10.22
N ILE A 434 -4.96 -8.61 -8.96
CA ILE A 434 -3.80 -7.87 -8.47
C ILE A 434 -2.99 -8.71 -7.48
N LEU A 435 -1.67 -8.73 -7.70
CA LEU A 435 -0.69 -9.12 -6.70
C LEU A 435 -0.29 -7.89 -5.89
N ILE A 436 -0.35 -7.99 -4.56
CA ILE A 436 0.14 -6.96 -3.65
C ILE A 436 1.44 -7.45 -3.03
N ASN A 437 2.53 -6.75 -3.36
CA ASN A 437 3.86 -7.09 -2.88
C ASN A 437 4.09 -6.47 -1.51
N GLN A 438 4.63 -7.22 -0.57
CA GLN A 438 5.15 -6.70 0.68
C GLN A 438 6.32 -5.76 0.42
N ALA A 439 6.53 -4.79 1.31
CA ALA A 439 7.73 -3.98 1.27
C ALA A 439 9.00 -4.86 1.39
N GLY A 440 9.99 -4.58 0.57
CA GLY A 440 11.21 -5.39 0.41
C GLY A 440 11.10 -6.51 -0.63
N SER A 441 9.94 -6.66 -1.28
CA SER A 441 9.65 -7.74 -2.23
C SER A 441 9.32 -7.18 -3.62
N LYS A 442 9.77 -7.90 -4.65
CA LYS A 442 9.46 -7.62 -6.06
C LYS A 442 8.37 -8.58 -6.56
N PRO A 443 7.65 -8.25 -7.63
CA PRO A 443 6.69 -9.17 -8.22
C PRO A 443 7.29 -10.54 -8.58
N THR A 444 8.53 -10.56 -9.07
CA THR A 444 9.27 -11.80 -9.41
C THR A 444 9.67 -12.65 -8.21
N ASP A 445 9.67 -12.10 -7.01
CA ASP A 445 9.90 -12.87 -5.78
C ASP A 445 8.65 -13.66 -5.38
N ASN A 446 7.47 -13.19 -5.79
CA ASN A 446 6.16 -13.72 -5.42
C ASN A 446 5.51 -14.57 -6.52
N LEU A 447 5.84 -14.34 -7.80
CA LEU A 447 5.24 -15.01 -8.96
C LEU A 447 6.18 -16.05 -9.55
N GLU A 448 5.62 -17.11 -10.10
CA GLU A 448 6.32 -18.00 -11.01
C GLU A 448 6.59 -17.30 -12.36
N ASP A 449 7.45 -17.88 -13.21
CA ASP A 449 7.81 -17.31 -14.49
C ASP A 449 6.59 -17.14 -15.42
N PHE A 450 5.64 -18.08 -15.34
CA PHE A 450 4.32 -17.94 -15.94
C PHE A 450 3.32 -17.46 -14.86
N ALA A 451 3.20 -16.17 -14.70
CA ALA A 451 2.41 -15.54 -13.63
C ALA A 451 0.92 -15.90 -13.65
N MET A 452 0.36 -16.11 -14.85
CA MET A 452 -1.06 -16.46 -15.03
C MET A 452 -1.22 -17.68 -15.93
N SER A 453 -2.16 -18.54 -15.55
CA SER A 453 -2.67 -19.62 -16.41
C SER A 453 -4.17 -19.47 -16.57
N PHE A 454 -4.64 -19.73 -17.77
CA PHE A 454 -6.06 -19.67 -18.15
C PHE A 454 -6.51 -21.00 -18.75
N SER A 455 -7.76 -21.37 -18.53
CA SER A 455 -8.37 -22.55 -19.14
C SER A 455 -9.76 -22.21 -19.69
N ASP A 456 -10.11 -22.90 -20.78
CA ASP A 456 -11.50 -22.99 -21.21
C ASP A 456 -12.24 -24.07 -20.42
N MET A 457 -13.54 -24.26 -20.73
CA MET A 457 -14.38 -25.28 -20.10
C MET A 457 -14.04 -26.73 -20.50
N ASP A 458 -13.17 -26.90 -21.52
CA ASP A 458 -12.72 -28.22 -22.00
C ASP A 458 -11.33 -28.59 -21.45
N GLY A 459 -10.72 -27.68 -20.67
CA GLY A 459 -9.42 -27.93 -20.04
C GLY A 459 -8.21 -27.57 -20.90
N ASN A 460 -8.41 -26.84 -22.01
CA ASN A 460 -7.30 -26.32 -22.80
C ASN A 460 -6.63 -25.17 -22.04
N VAL A 461 -5.32 -25.27 -21.81
CA VAL A 461 -4.55 -24.36 -20.95
C VAL A 461 -3.67 -23.41 -21.77
N GLU A 462 -3.65 -22.14 -21.37
CA GLU A 462 -2.69 -21.16 -21.84
C GLU A 462 -2.00 -20.50 -20.66
N LYS A 463 -0.66 -20.31 -20.76
CA LYS A 463 0.15 -19.70 -19.69
C LYS A 463 0.82 -18.43 -20.19
N TYR A 464 0.86 -17.39 -19.37
CA TYR A 464 1.40 -16.07 -19.71
C TYR A 464 2.45 -15.60 -18.75
N SER A 465 3.51 -14.99 -19.30
CA SER A 465 4.62 -14.39 -18.56
C SER A 465 4.86 -12.95 -19.03
N TRP A 466 5.25 -12.08 -18.12
CA TRP A 466 5.64 -10.68 -18.38
C TRP A 466 7.15 -10.47 -18.23
N LEU A 467 7.95 -11.52 -18.00
CA LEU A 467 9.39 -11.39 -17.69
C LEU A 467 10.20 -10.78 -18.83
N LYS A 468 9.85 -11.04 -20.09
CA LYS A 468 10.61 -10.59 -21.26
C LYS A 468 9.93 -9.47 -22.03
N SER A 469 8.62 -9.54 -22.13
CA SER A 469 7.79 -8.55 -22.83
C SER A 469 6.34 -8.73 -22.40
N ALA A 470 5.50 -7.76 -22.74
CA ALA A 470 4.06 -7.92 -22.63
C ALA A 470 3.60 -9.13 -23.46
N PRO A 471 2.85 -10.09 -22.88
CA PRO A 471 2.34 -11.21 -23.66
C PRO A 471 1.32 -10.74 -24.70
N ALA A 472 1.37 -11.33 -25.88
CA ALA A 472 0.30 -11.18 -26.85
C ALA A 472 -0.93 -11.94 -26.36
N PHE A 473 -2.05 -11.26 -26.21
CA PHE A 473 -3.30 -11.84 -25.74
C PHE A 473 -4.35 -11.85 -26.84
N ASP A 474 -4.83 -13.05 -27.19
CA ASP A 474 -5.95 -13.19 -28.13
C ASP A 474 -7.28 -12.99 -27.40
N GLY A 475 -7.82 -11.78 -27.45
CA GLY A 475 -9.09 -11.43 -26.82
C GLY A 475 -10.34 -12.05 -27.47
N LYS A 476 -10.20 -12.91 -28.50
CA LYS A 476 -11.32 -13.65 -29.11
C LYS A 476 -11.52 -15.01 -28.45
N LYS A 477 -10.50 -15.55 -27.80
CA LYS A 477 -10.60 -16.83 -27.10
C LYS A 477 -11.35 -16.70 -25.80
N VAL A 478 -12.25 -17.64 -25.55
CA VAL A 478 -13.03 -17.74 -24.30
C VAL A 478 -12.23 -18.53 -23.29
N ARG A 479 -11.89 -17.90 -22.15
CA ARG A 479 -11.12 -18.51 -21.06
C ARG A 479 -11.72 -18.08 -19.71
N PRO A 480 -12.80 -18.75 -19.29
CA PRO A 480 -13.52 -18.34 -18.09
C PRO A 480 -12.86 -18.78 -16.78
N ILE A 481 -11.77 -19.52 -16.83
CA ILE A 481 -11.06 -20.03 -15.65
C ILE A 481 -9.65 -19.47 -15.66
N GLN A 482 -9.24 -18.84 -14.55
CA GLN A 482 -7.88 -18.33 -14.40
C GLN A 482 -7.30 -18.66 -13.03
N ILE A 483 -5.98 -18.75 -12.96
CA ILE A 483 -5.21 -18.94 -11.73
C ILE A 483 -3.96 -18.06 -11.74
N VAL A 484 -3.66 -17.46 -10.59
CA VAL A 484 -2.42 -16.70 -10.39
C VAL A 484 -1.35 -17.66 -9.86
N ASN A 485 -0.30 -17.87 -10.64
CA ASN A 485 0.80 -18.75 -10.28
C ASN A 485 1.78 -18.04 -9.35
N THR A 486 1.42 -17.98 -8.07
CA THR A 486 2.32 -17.49 -7.03
C THR A 486 3.28 -18.59 -6.56
N ARG A 487 4.38 -18.17 -5.91
CA ARG A 487 5.33 -19.06 -5.21
C ARG A 487 4.78 -19.52 -3.85
N SER A 488 3.48 -19.76 -3.80
CA SER A 488 2.74 -20.33 -2.67
C SER A 488 2.11 -21.64 -3.10
N LYS A 489 1.84 -22.53 -2.13
CA LYS A 489 1.12 -23.77 -2.39
C LYS A 489 -0.33 -23.48 -2.80
N PHE A 490 -0.97 -22.52 -2.09
CA PHE A 490 -2.32 -22.08 -2.38
C PHE A 490 -2.28 -20.89 -3.32
N LYS A 491 -2.97 -21.00 -4.46
CA LYS A 491 -3.01 -20.03 -5.56
C LYS A 491 -4.41 -19.49 -5.74
N LEU A 492 -4.54 -18.17 -5.91
CA LEU A 492 -5.83 -17.54 -6.23
C LEU A 492 -6.33 -18.02 -7.57
N PHE A 493 -7.57 -18.49 -7.62
CA PHE A 493 -8.30 -18.75 -8.85
C PHE A 493 -9.57 -17.92 -8.94
N GLU A 494 -10.01 -17.70 -10.18
CA GLU A 494 -11.24 -17.02 -10.51
C GLU A 494 -11.94 -17.75 -11.66
N ILE A 495 -13.25 -17.89 -11.54
CA ILE A 495 -14.11 -18.55 -12.54
C ILE A 495 -15.26 -17.63 -12.87
N PHE A 496 -15.48 -17.46 -14.14
CA PHE A 496 -16.51 -16.60 -14.70
C PHE A 496 -17.57 -17.38 -15.48
N GLU A 497 -18.56 -16.68 -16.05
CA GLU A 497 -19.51 -17.29 -16.96
C GLU A 497 -18.78 -17.87 -18.20
N PRO A 498 -19.31 -18.98 -18.79
CA PRO A 498 -18.60 -19.73 -19.82
C PRO A 498 -18.21 -18.94 -21.07
N GLU A 499 -18.97 -17.90 -21.41
CA GLU A 499 -18.74 -17.08 -22.61
C GLU A 499 -17.84 -15.86 -22.32
N ARG A 500 -17.39 -15.70 -21.09
CA ARG A 500 -16.62 -14.52 -20.70
C ARG A 500 -15.18 -14.61 -21.17
N THR A 501 -14.72 -13.55 -21.79
CA THR A 501 -13.31 -13.36 -22.12
C THR A 501 -12.66 -12.46 -21.10
N THR A 502 -11.65 -12.96 -20.38
CA THR A 502 -10.77 -12.13 -19.57
C THR A 502 -9.68 -11.54 -20.45
N ARG A 503 -9.37 -10.28 -20.24
CA ARG A 503 -8.26 -9.63 -20.93
C ARG A 503 -7.09 -9.52 -19.97
N SER A 504 -5.94 -10.10 -20.31
CA SER A 504 -4.74 -9.84 -19.55
C SER A 504 -4.20 -8.45 -19.85
N PHE A 505 -3.68 -7.78 -18.85
CA PHE A 505 -3.02 -6.51 -19.05
C PHE A 505 -1.58 -6.64 -19.36
N ILE A 506 -1.19 -5.67 -20.09
CA ILE A 506 0.19 -5.33 -20.29
C ILE A 506 0.55 -4.32 -19.22
N LEU A 507 1.17 -4.78 -18.15
CA LEU A 507 1.83 -3.89 -17.22
C LEU A 507 3.34 -4.06 -17.28
N TYR A 508 3.83 -4.28 -18.49
CA TYR A 508 5.23 -4.08 -18.77
C TYR A 508 5.46 -2.57 -18.84
N ASP A 509 5.87 -1.99 -17.70
CA ASP A 509 6.19 -0.58 -17.69
C ASP A 509 7.54 -0.34 -18.34
N LEU A 510 7.52 0.35 -19.46
CA LEU A 510 8.71 0.89 -20.11
C LEU A 510 9.53 1.82 -19.19
N TRP A 511 8.94 2.27 -18.09
CA TRP A 511 9.57 3.15 -17.09
C TRP A 511 10.35 2.40 -16.03
N SER A 512 10.06 1.12 -15.82
CA SER A 512 10.72 0.28 -14.84
C SER A 512 11.75 -0.63 -15.49
N LYS A 513 12.94 -0.11 -15.71
CA LYS A 513 14.07 -0.93 -16.15
C LYS A 513 14.53 -1.96 -15.09
N GLU A 514 14.06 -1.81 -13.85
CA GLU A 514 14.51 -2.60 -12.70
C GLU A 514 13.55 -3.73 -12.31
N THR A 515 12.28 -3.65 -12.70
CA THR A 515 11.28 -4.69 -12.42
C THR A 515 10.53 -5.07 -13.70
N PRO A 516 10.45 -6.36 -14.06
CA PRO A 516 9.73 -6.81 -15.26
C PRO A 516 8.23 -6.54 -15.19
N TYR A 517 7.66 -6.43 -14.00
CA TYR A 517 6.26 -6.15 -13.75
C TYR A 517 6.06 -4.71 -13.27
N HIS A 518 4.95 -4.10 -13.66
CA HIS A 518 4.60 -2.77 -13.20
C HIS A 518 4.20 -2.77 -11.73
N CYS A 519 4.79 -1.86 -10.94
CA CYS A 519 4.46 -1.68 -9.54
C CYS A 519 3.83 -0.30 -9.31
N ARG A 520 2.68 -0.28 -8.65
CA ARG A 520 1.94 0.93 -8.27
C ARG A 520 1.77 1.00 -6.75
N ASN A 521 1.31 2.14 -6.26
CA ASN A 521 1.23 2.45 -4.83
C ASN A 521 -0.20 2.57 -4.29
N HIS A 522 -1.13 1.75 -4.78
CA HIS A 522 -2.52 1.78 -4.31
C HIS A 522 -2.66 1.38 -2.85
N TYR A 523 -1.90 0.38 -2.41
CA TYR A 523 -2.12 -0.24 -1.10
C TYR A 523 -0.89 -0.11 -0.19
N PRO A 524 -1.06 0.23 1.10
CA PRO A 524 -2.32 0.71 1.69
C PRO A 524 -2.75 2.06 1.11
N ILE A 525 -4.05 2.29 1.09
CA ILE A 525 -4.61 3.58 0.64
C ILE A 525 -4.11 4.70 1.56
N SER A 526 -4.08 5.94 1.09
CA SER A 526 -3.54 7.10 1.81
C SER A 526 -2.05 7.05 2.14
N GLN A 527 -1.32 6.04 1.69
CA GLN A 527 0.15 6.06 1.80
C GLN A 527 0.74 7.21 0.99
N PHE A 528 0.10 7.55 -0.13
CA PHE A 528 0.37 8.76 -0.89
C PHE A 528 -0.92 9.56 -1.10
N LYS A 529 -0.82 10.86 -1.15
CA LYS A 529 -1.92 11.72 -1.57
C LYS A 529 -1.91 11.92 -3.09
N CYS A 530 -2.04 10.84 -3.82
CA CYS A 530 -2.17 10.82 -5.27
C CYS A 530 -3.27 9.82 -5.67
N ASP A 531 -3.55 9.75 -6.96
CA ASP A 531 -4.57 8.88 -7.54
C ASP A 531 -4.20 7.38 -7.55
N GLY A 532 -3.13 6.99 -6.88
CA GLY A 532 -2.68 5.60 -6.86
C GLY A 532 -2.02 5.09 -8.16
N GLN A 533 -2.06 5.87 -9.22
CA GLN A 533 -1.55 5.51 -10.54
C GLN A 533 -0.04 5.72 -10.69
N ARG A 534 0.64 6.01 -9.59
CA ARG A 534 2.04 6.34 -9.65
C ARG A 534 2.92 5.11 -9.62
N TYR A 535 3.89 5.08 -10.51
CA TYR A 535 5.02 4.16 -10.43
C TYR A 535 5.84 4.38 -9.14
N VAL A 536 6.17 3.30 -8.46
CA VAL A 536 7.03 3.28 -7.28
C VAL A 536 8.43 2.85 -7.70
N PRO A 537 9.43 3.71 -7.61
CA PRO A 537 10.79 3.41 -8.10
C PRO A 537 11.56 2.44 -7.20
N GLY A 538 11.06 2.14 -6.01
CA GLY A 538 11.69 1.27 -5.03
C GLY A 538 10.72 0.22 -4.48
N ILE A 539 11.28 -0.75 -3.77
CA ILE A 539 10.55 -1.81 -3.06
C ILE A 539 10.37 -1.50 -1.57
N ASP A 540 10.55 -0.26 -1.18
CA ASP A 540 10.57 0.21 0.22
C ASP A 540 9.19 0.22 0.88
N ARG A 541 8.14 0.05 0.12
CA ARG A 541 6.74 0.04 0.59
C ARG A 541 5.93 -1.02 -0.15
N PRO A 542 4.75 -1.42 0.38
CA PRO A 542 3.86 -2.30 -0.36
C PRO A 542 3.50 -1.71 -1.72
N THR A 543 3.50 -2.53 -2.74
CA THR A 543 3.18 -2.17 -4.12
C THR A 543 2.17 -3.14 -4.68
N HIS A 544 1.44 -2.76 -5.73
CA HIS A 544 0.59 -3.69 -6.42
C HIS A 544 1.01 -3.87 -7.87
N THR A 545 0.74 -5.07 -8.40
CA THR A 545 0.98 -5.45 -9.78
C THR A 545 -0.30 -6.03 -10.34
N SER A 546 -0.90 -5.35 -11.31
CA SER A 546 -2.10 -5.85 -11.99
C SER A 546 -1.73 -6.93 -12.99
N LEU A 547 -2.50 -8.00 -13.05
CA LEU A 547 -2.22 -9.19 -13.86
C LEU A 547 -3.27 -9.45 -14.92
N ALA A 548 -4.56 -9.28 -14.59
CA ALA A 548 -5.67 -9.50 -15.50
C ALA A 548 -6.86 -8.59 -15.18
N GLU A 549 -7.68 -8.27 -16.17
CA GLU A 549 -8.89 -7.45 -16.00
C GLU A 549 -10.07 -7.95 -16.79
N THR A 550 -11.26 -7.52 -16.42
CA THR A 550 -12.46 -7.67 -17.21
C THR A 550 -13.16 -6.33 -17.35
N VAL A 551 -13.24 -5.83 -18.59
CA VAL A 551 -13.88 -4.55 -18.89
C VAL A 551 -15.38 -4.71 -19.16
N GLY A 552 -16.16 -3.69 -18.76
CA GLY A 552 -17.61 -3.70 -18.80
C GLY A 552 -18.27 -3.98 -20.15
N ALA A 553 -17.60 -3.64 -21.26
CA ALA A 553 -18.12 -3.93 -22.61
C ALA A 553 -18.30 -5.43 -22.88
N ARG A 554 -17.53 -6.29 -22.20
CA ARG A 554 -17.54 -7.75 -22.36
C ARG A 554 -18.10 -8.45 -21.12
N GLN A 555 -18.52 -7.68 -20.11
CA GLN A 555 -19.08 -8.18 -18.89
C GLN A 555 -20.53 -8.59 -19.11
N LYS A 556 -20.86 -9.87 -18.83
CA LYS A 556 -22.25 -10.31 -18.71
C LYS A 556 -22.81 -9.75 -17.41
N TYR A 557 -24.01 -9.21 -17.48
CA TYR A 557 -24.70 -8.67 -16.31
C TYR A 557 -26.17 -9.05 -16.37
N GLU A 558 -26.81 -9.07 -15.22
CA GLU A 558 -28.25 -9.19 -15.08
C GLU A 558 -28.80 -7.83 -14.61
N GLN A 559 -29.76 -7.28 -15.33
CA GLN A 559 -30.45 -6.08 -14.87
C GLN A 559 -31.56 -6.50 -13.90
N ILE A 560 -31.32 -6.23 -12.61
CA ILE A 560 -32.22 -6.64 -11.49
C ILE A 560 -33.14 -5.50 -11.02
N GLY A 561 -32.91 -4.28 -11.48
CA GLY A 561 -33.68 -3.07 -11.23
C GLY A 561 -33.53 -2.07 -12.36
N GLN A 562 -34.19 -0.92 -12.28
CA GLN A 562 -34.13 0.11 -13.31
C GLN A 562 -32.68 0.58 -13.55
N ASN A 563 -31.90 0.77 -12.48
CA ASN A 563 -30.53 1.24 -12.50
C ASN A 563 -29.59 0.27 -11.75
N ASP A 564 -29.99 -0.98 -11.56
CA ASP A 564 -29.28 -1.98 -10.78
C ASP A 564 -28.81 -3.12 -11.65
N PHE A 565 -27.49 -3.33 -11.69
CA PHE A 565 -26.84 -4.28 -12.58
C PHE A 565 -26.00 -5.26 -11.76
N ALA A 566 -26.40 -6.53 -11.79
CA ALA A 566 -25.71 -7.60 -11.05
C ALA A 566 -24.72 -8.34 -11.95
N VAL A 567 -23.53 -8.59 -11.39
CA VAL A 567 -22.46 -9.39 -11.97
C VAL A 567 -22.06 -10.45 -10.98
N ARG A 568 -21.64 -11.62 -11.45
CA ARG A 568 -21.20 -12.72 -10.60
C ARG A 568 -19.83 -13.24 -10.99
N GLN A 569 -19.13 -13.77 -10.00
CA GLN A 569 -17.81 -14.37 -10.13
C GLN A 569 -17.63 -15.40 -9.03
N MET A 570 -17.02 -16.54 -9.35
CA MET A 570 -16.53 -17.48 -8.35
C MET A 570 -15.04 -17.25 -8.14
N PHE A 571 -14.60 -17.36 -6.90
CA PHE A 571 -13.21 -17.15 -6.50
C PHE A 571 -12.82 -18.12 -5.39
N GLY A 572 -11.54 -18.30 -5.19
CA GLY A 572 -11.03 -19.13 -4.10
C GLY A 572 -9.55 -19.43 -4.21
N MET A 573 -9.09 -20.37 -3.39
CA MET A 573 -7.70 -20.81 -3.35
C MET A 573 -7.60 -22.27 -3.74
N SER A 574 -6.62 -22.62 -4.59
CA SER A 574 -6.38 -23.97 -5.07
C SER A 574 -4.90 -24.37 -4.96
N GLU A 575 -4.63 -25.64 -4.66
CA GLU A 575 -3.30 -26.24 -4.74
C GLU A 575 -3.00 -26.83 -6.14
N GLY A 576 -4.03 -26.96 -6.99
CA GLY A 576 -3.94 -27.59 -8.29
C GLY A 576 -3.58 -26.63 -9.43
N GLU A 577 -3.50 -27.20 -10.62
CA GLU A 577 -3.36 -26.46 -11.87
C GLU A 577 -4.72 -25.88 -12.33
N VAL A 578 -4.70 -24.95 -13.28
CA VAL A 578 -5.92 -24.29 -13.77
C VAL A 578 -6.92 -25.28 -14.39
N SER A 579 -6.46 -26.35 -15.04
CA SER A 579 -7.31 -27.42 -15.59
C SER A 579 -8.06 -28.21 -14.53
N ASP A 580 -7.52 -28.34 -13.32
CA ASP A 580 -8.15 -29.06 -12.21
C ASP A 580 -9.41 -28.32 -11.69
N LEU A 581 -9.58 -27.06 -12.07
CA LEU A 581 -10.74 -26.23 -11.73
C LEU A 581 -11.93 -26.44 -12.69
N VAL A 582 -11.76 -27.13 -13.81
CA VAL A 582 -12.84 -27.35 -14.80
C VAL A 582 -14.06 -28.05 -14.18
N PRO A 583 -13.92 -29.10 -13.36
CA PRO A 583 -15.09 -29.70 -12.70
C PRO A 583 -15.80 -28.73 -11.75
N LEU A 584 -15.06 -27.85 -11.06
CA LEU A 584 -15.64 -26.81 -10.20
C LEU A 584 -16.38 -25.76 -11.04
N ALA A 585 -15.78 -25.30 -12.13
CA ALA A 585 -16.37 -24.35 -13.06
C ALA A 585 -17.65 -24.91 -13.68
N ARG A 586 -17.64 -26.16 -14.10
CA ARG A 586 -18.83 -26.85 -14.63
C ARG A 586 -19.90 -27.01 -13.57
N SER A 587 -19.56 -27.38 -12.33
CA SER A 587 -20.54 -27.58 -11.25
C SER A 587 -21.30 -26.28 -10.90
N TRP A 588 -20.66 -25.13 -11.06
CA TRP A 588 -21.29 -23.83 -10.81
C TRP A 588 -22.07 -23.30 -11.99
N ASN A 589 -21.50 -23.36 -13.20
CA ASN A 589 -22.13 -22.82 -14.40
C ASN A 589 -23.22 -23.73 -14.99
N PHE A 590 -23.10 -25.05 -14.76
CA PHE A 590 -24.03 -26.09 -15.22
C PHE A 590 -24.37 -27.03 -14.06
N PRO A 591 -25.07 -26.52 -13.01
CA PRO A 591 -25.36 -27.33 -11.82
C PRO A 591 -26.25 -28.52 -12.17
N PRO A 592 -26.02 -29.71 -11.57
CA PRO A 592 -26.88 -30.88 -11.80
C PRO A 592 -28.31 -30.62 -11.33
N GLU A 593 -29.27 -31.30 -11.96
CA GLU A 593 -30.65 -31.23 -11.50
C GLU A 593 -30.76 -31.83 -10.08
N LEU A 594 -31.43 -31.10 -9.19
CA LEU A 594 -31.75 -31.59 -7.85
C LEU A 594 -33.23 -31.92 -7.76
N SER A 595 -33.54 -33.13 -7.35
CA SER A 595 -34.90 -33.59 -7.05
C SER A 595 -35.07 -33.81 -5.56
N LEU A 596 -36.25 -33.45 -5.04
CA LEU A 596 -36.66 -33.58 -3.64
C LEU A 596 -37.99 -34.31 -3.56
N SER A 597 -38.36 -34.77 -2.34
CA SER A 597 -39.72 -35.26 -2.07
C SER A 597 -40.79 -34.17 -2.23
N ASP A 598 -42.02 -34.57 -2.45
CA ASP A 598 -43.18 -33.66 -2.63
C ASP A 598 -43.45 -32.76 -1.41
N SER A 599 -42.85 -33.03 -0.27
CA SER A 599 -42.92 -32.16 0.92
C SER A 599 -42.27 -30.80 0.75
N PHE A 600 -41.36 -30.69 -0.18
CA PHE A 600 -40.63 -29.45 -0.45
C PHE A 600 -41.08 -28.78 -1.76
N LYS A 601 -40.87 -27.48 -1.88
CA LYS A 601 -41.01 -26.79 -3.16
C LYS A 601 -39.89 -27.22 -4.11
N LYS A 602 -40.14 -27.11 -5.43
CA LYS A 602 -39.10 -27.39 -6.44
C LYS A 602 -37.84 -26.55 -6.15
N PRO A 603 -36.65 -27.16 -6.04
CA PRO A 603 -35.44 -26.42 -5.77
C PRO A 603 -35.04 -25.54 -6.96
N VAL A 604 -34.47 -24.37 -6.65
CA VAL A 604 -33.92 -23.45 -7.63
C VAL A 604 -32.45 -23.22 -7.28
N TYR A 605 -31.56 -23.30 -8.29
CA TYR A 605 -30.16 -23.00 -8.08
C TYR A 605 -29.93 -21.50 -8.14
N ASP A 606 -29.34 -20.96 -7.08
CA ASP A 606 -28.91 -19.57 -7.00
C ASP A 606 -27.43 -19.46 -7.34
N PHE A 607 -27.13 -18.89 -8.51
CA PHE A 607 -25.78 -18.73 -8.99
C PHE A 607 -24.97 -17.69 -8.19
N TYR A 608 -25.64 -16.76 -7.51
CA TYR A 608 -25.01 -15.76 -6.66
C TYR A 608 -24.65 -16.28 -5.26
N GLU A 609 -25.25 -17.43 -4.89
CA GLU A 609 -24.96 -18.10 -3.61
C GLU A 609 -24.24 -19.45 -3.79
N ARG A 610 -24.08 -19.98 -5.01
CA ARG A 610 -23.61 -21.35 -5.27
C ARG A 610 -24.43 -22.39 -4.47
N ALA A 611 -25.74 -22.23 -4.44
CA ALA A 611 -26.61 -23.03 -3.60
C ALA A 611 -27.94 -23.35 -4.26
N TYR A 612 -28.50 -24.52 -3.95
CA TYR A 612 -29.89 -24.78 -4.22
C TYR A 612 -30.76 -24.24 -3.08
N ARG A 613 -31.85 -23.55 -3.41
CA ARG A 613 -32.81 -23.02 -2.46
C ARG A 613 -34.14 -23.72 -2.60
N THR A 614 -34.70 -24.16 -1.48
CA THR A 614 -36.03 -24.78 -1.40
C THR A 614 -36.71 -24.37 -0.08
N VAL A 615 -37.99 -24.69 0.04
CA VAL A 615 -38.79 -24.41 1.25
C VAL A 615 -39.69 -25.61 1.55
N LEU A 616 -39.79 -26.02 2.81
CA LEU A 616 -40.79 -26.97 3.25
C LEU A 616 -42.17 -26.36 3.01
N LYS A 617 -43.09 -27.11 2.40
CA LYS A 617 -44.47 -26.64 2.17
C LYS A 617 -45.21 -26.45 3.51
N PRO A 618 -46.06 -25.45 3.66
CA PRO A 618 -46.69 -25.12 4.96
C PRO A 618 -47.44 -26.28 5.64
N GLU A 619 -48.09 -27.11 4.84
CA GLU A 619 -48.85 -28.23 5.36
C GLU A 619 -48.07 -29.54 5.45
N ALA A 620 -46.82 -29.53 4.99
CA ALA A 620 -46.00 -30.73 4.94
C ALA A 620 -45.22 -30.93 6.24
N LYS A 621 -45.03 -32.20 6.58
CA LYS A 621 -44.08 -32.65 7.60
C LYS A 621 -43.03 -33.52 6.90
N ALA A 622 -41.77 -33.30 7.18
CA ALA A 622 -40.70 -34.12 6.65
C ALA A 622 -39.72 -34.48 7.78
N ASP A 623 -39.60 -35.80 8.03
CA ASP A 623 -38.67 -36.32 9.04
C ASP A 623 -37.23 -36.42 8.51
N LEU A 624 -37.10 -36.38 7.19
CA LEU A 624 -35.80 -36.38 6.50
C LEU A 624 -35.86 -35.51 5.25
N LEU A 625 -34.68 -35.09 4.83
CA LEU A 625 -34.45 -34.39 3.57
C LEU A 625 -33.61 -35.31 2.66
N GLU A 626 -34.22 -35.79 1.58
CA GLU A 626 -33.56 -36.60 0.58
C GLU A 626 -33.23 -35.75 -0.65
N LEU A 627 -31.94 -35.63 -0.96
CA LEU A 627 -31.40 -34.85 -2.04
C LEU A 627 -30.90 -35.79 -3.14
N ARG A 628 -31.58 -35.81 -4.29
CA ARG A 628 -31.22 -36.63 -5.46
C ARG A 628 -30.62 -35.72 -6.52
N PHE A 629 -29.31 -35.82 -6.75
CA PHE A 629 -28.59 -35.06 -7.77
C PHE A 629 -28.36 -35.92 -9.00
N ASP A 630 -28.76 -35.44 -10.18
CA ASP A 630 -28.48 -36.07 -11.47
C ASP A 630 -27.13 -35.54 -12.01
N ALA A 631 -26.06 -35.88 -11.33
CA ALA A 631 -24.74 -35.43 -11.69
C ALA A 631 -24.14 -36.20 -12.87
N SER A 632 -23.36 -35.53 -13.68
CA SER A 632 -22.65 -36.08 -14.85
C SER A 632 -21.30 -35.38 -15.02
N GLU A 633 -20.48 -35.83 -15.98
CA GLU A 633 -19.22 -35.17 -16.34
C GLU A 633 -19.42 -33.72 -16.77
N LYS A 634 -20.51 -33.40 -17.48
CA LYS A 634 -20.85 -32.05 -17.93
C LYS A 634 -21.48 -31.19 -16.84
N SER A 635 -22.07 -31.83 -15.85
CA SER A 635 -22.84 -31.21 -14.75
C SER A 635 -22.45 -31.90 -13.43
N PRO A 636 -21.18 -31.78 -12.99
CA PRO A 636 -20.68 -32.49 -11.81
C PRO A 636 -21.10 -31.81 -10.52
N ILE A 637 -20.98 -32.54 -9.41
CA ILE A 637 -20.92 -31.97 -8.07
C ILE A 637 -19.46 -31.74 -7.71
N ASN A 638 -19.14 -30.52 -7.22
CA ASN A 638 -17.83 -30.19 -6.67
C ASN A 638 -18.02 -29.21 -5.50
N GLY A 639 -18.39 -29.75 -4.31
CA GLY A 639 -18.91 -28.98 -3.20
C GLY A 639 -20.31 -28.42 -3.52
N VAL A 640 -21.30 -28.74 -2.72
CA VAL A 640 -22.68 -28.32 -2.97
C VAL A 640 -23.34 -27.79 -1.70
N ALA A 641 -24.05 -26.66 -1.82
CA ALA A 641 -24.85 -26.09 -0.76
C ALA A 641 -26.35 -26.24 -1.06
N VAL A 642 -27.12 -26.47 0.00
CA VAL A 642 -28.59 -26.50 -0.05
C VAL A 642 -29.13 -25.66 1.09
N VAL A 643 -29.97 -24.68 0.77
CA VAL A 643 -30.69 -23.81 1.72
C VAL A 643 -32.13 -24.21 1.77
N VAL A 644 -32.60 -24.54 2.96
CA VAL A 644 -33.96 -25.08 3.17
C VAL A 644 -34.72 -24.17 4.16
N GLY A 645 -35.70 -23.44 3.65
CA GLY A 645 -36.57 -22.64 4.48
C GLY A 645 -37.63 -23.47 5.19
N GLY A 646 -37.91 -23.13 6.45
CA GLY A 646 -38.98 -23.75 7.25
C GLY A 646 -38.73 -25.20 7.65
N TRP A 647 -37.52 -25.73 7.49
CA TRP A 647 -37.12 -27.07 7.92
C TRP A 647 -35.86 -26.99 8.77
N GLU A 648 -36.02 -27.28 10.06
CA GLU A 648 -34.92 -27.24 11.02
C GLU A 648 -34.67 -28.60 11.64
N ARG A 649 -33.41 -28.95 11.80
CA ARG A 649 -32.98 -30.17 12.50
C ARG A 649 -31.75 -29.85 13.36
N ASP A 650 -31.91 -30.00 14.66
CA ASP A 650 -30.82 -29.97 15.60
C ASP A 650 -30.11 -31.33 15.59
N GLY A 651 -28.78 -31.29 15.53
CA GLY A 651 -27.95 -32.51 15.50
C GLY A 651 -28.11 -33.33 14.20
N ALA A 652 -28.35 -32.65 13.07
CA ALA A 652 -28.53 -33.31 11.78
C ALA A 652 -27.38 -34.26 11.45
N ARG A 653 -27.71 -35.47 10.98
CA ARG A 653 -26.82 -36.49 10.45
C ARG A 653 -27.06 -36.62 8.96
N ALA A 654 -25.99 -36.70 8.19
CA ALA A 654 -26.07 -36.82 6.75
C ALA A 654 -25.45 -38.13 6.26
N PHE A 655 -26.03 -38.71 5.20
CA PHE A 655 -25.61 -39.98 4.61
C PHE A 655 -25.51 -39.80 3.10
N TRP A 656 -24.38 -40.24 2.52
CA TRP A 656 -24.19 -40.30 1.08
C TRP A 656 -24.19 -41.77 0.63
N ASP A 657 -25.14 -42.15 -0.21
CA ASP A 657 -25.36 -43.52 -0.66
C ASP A 657 -25.31 -44.55 0.50
N GLY A 658 -25.93 -44.17 1.63
CA GLY A 658 -26.01 -45.01 2.85
C GLY A 658 -24.81 -44.88 3.79
N ARG A 659 -23.68 -44.27 3.37
CA ARG A 659 -22.52 -44.03 4.23
C ARG A 659 -22.74 -42.72 5.04
N GLU A 660 -22.52 -42.80 6.33
CA GLU A 660 -22.60 -41.60 7.18
C GLU A 660 -21.44 -40.65 6.92
N LEU A 661 -21.75 -39.37 6.75
CA LEU A 661 -20.82 -38.28 6.58
C LEU A 661 -20.38 -37.70 7.93
N VAL A 662 -19.13 -37.31 8.06
CA VAL A 662 -18.58 -36.73 9.29
C VAL A 662 -18.89 -35.24 9.35
N SER A 663 -19.67 -34.85 10.38
CA SER A 663 -19.98 -33.43 10.62
C SER A 663 -18.73 -32.61 10.91
N GLY A 664 -18.64 -31.41 10.32
CA GLY A 664 -17.48 -30.52 10.42
C GLY A 664 -16.29 -30.93 9.54
N LYS A 665 -16.42 -31.96 8.71
CA LYS A 665 -15.42 -32.41 7.76
C LYS A 665 -16.02 -32.66 6.37
N ASP A 666 -16.96 -33.61 6.28
CA ASP A 666 -17.59 -33.99 5.01
C ASP A 666 -18.84 -33.15 4.74
N PHE A 667 -19.51 -32.70 5.79
CA PHE A 667 -20.64 -31.77 5.70
C PHE A 667 -20.70 -30.81 6.87
N TYR A 668 -21.37 -29.68 6.65
CA TYR A 668 -21.52 -28.59 7.61
C TYR A 668 -22.99 -28.16 7.64
N VAL A 669 -23.45 -27.78 8.82
CA VAL A 669 -24.83 -27.30 9.03
C VAL A 669 -24.77 -25.90 9.64
N GLY A 670 -25.53 -24.98 9.07
CA GLY A 670 -25.75 -23.65 9.58
C GLY A 670 -27.24 -23.34 9.71
N LYS A 671 -27.54 -22.37 10.56
CA LYS A 671 -28.86 -21.75 10.64
C LYS A 671 -28.74 -20.28 10.32
N ASN A 672 -29.68 -19.79 9.56
CA ASN A 672 -29.81 -18.38 9.23
C ASN A 672 -31.23 -17.91 9.56
N ALA A 673 -31.31 -16.89 10.44
CA ALA A 673 -32.57 -16.26 10.76
C ALA A 673 -32.81 -15.09 9.81
N THR A 674 -33.83 -15.17 8.99
CA THR A 674 -34.26 -14.07 8.12
C THR A 674 -35.51 -13.39 8.74
N LEU A 675 -35.88 -12.23 8.19
CA LEU A 675 -37.10 -11.55 8.66
C LEU A 675 -38.34 -12.43 8.39
N GLY A 676 -38.91 -12.99 9.46
CA GLY A 676 -40.11 -13.83 9.41
C GLY A 676 -39.90 -15.28 9.00
N ALA A 677 -38.67 -15.78 8.86
CA ALA A 677 -38.36 -17.16 8.53
C ALA A 677 -37.02 -17.61 9.09
N SER A 678 -36.85 -18.92 9.25
CA SER A 678 -35.58 -19.57 9.56
C SER A 678 -35.16 -20.45 8.38
N GLU A 679 -33.90 -20.48 8.06
CA GLU A 679 -33.31 -21.30 7.02
C GLU A 679 -32.24 -22.21 7.60
N SER A 680 -32.23 -23.47 7.22
CA SER A 680 -31.11 -24.39 7.42
C SER A 680 -30.23 -24.36 6.19
N VAL A 681 -28.93 -24.21 6.41
CA VAL A 681 -27.94 -24.24 5.35
C VAL A 681 -27.09 -25.48 5.52
N PHE A 682 -27.05 -26.33 4.49
CA PHE A 682 -26.21 -27.51 4.43
C PHE A 682 -25.14 -27.30 3.37
N PHE A 683 -23.87 -27.53 3.72
CA PHE A 683 -22.78 -27.58 2.76
C PHE A 683 -22.12 -28.96 2.80
N PHE A 684 -22.07 -29.62 1.66
CA PHE A 684 -21.48 -30.95 1.50
C PHE A 684 -20.17 -30.85 0.71
N ARG A 685 -19.05 -31.23 1.34
CA ARG A 685 -17.71 -31.26 0.74
C ARG A 685 -17.52 -32.55 -0.04
N ILE A 686 -18.34 -32.77 -1.07
CA ILE A 686 -18.33 -33.98 -1.90
C ILE A 686 -18.08 -33.66 -3.35
N LYS A 687 -17.53 -34.64 -4.09
CA LYS A 687 -17.30 -34.54 -5.54
C LYS A 687 -17.88 -35.77 -6.22
N SER A 688 -18.65 -35.59 -7.29
CA SER A 688 -19.19 -36.66 -8.08
C SER A 688 -19.48 -36.23 -9.53
N GLN A 689 -19.21 -37.13 -10.47
CA GLN A 689 -19.59 -37.04 -11.88
C GLN A 689 -20.67 -38.08 -12.22
N LYS A 690 -21.30 -38.67 -11.20
CA LYS A 690 -22.38 -39.65 -11.33
C LYS A 690 -23.52 -39.24 -10.42
N PRO A 691 -24.77 -39.65 -10.73
CA PRO A 691 -25.91 -39.40 -9.84
C PRO A 691 -25.65 -39.90 -8.42
N ILE A 692 -26.07 -39.10 -7.44
CA ILE A 692 -25.93 -39.42 -6.01
C ILE A 692 -27.19 -39.13 -5.24
N VAL A 693 -27.32 -39.77 -4.08
CA VAL A 693 -28.38 -39.49 -3.11
C VAL A 693 -27.74 -39.12 -1.76
N ILE A 694 -28.14 -37.97 -1.23
CA ILE A 694 -27.79 -37.54 0.12
C ILE A 694 -29.06 -37.53 0.96
N VAL A 695 -29.03 -38.14 2.13
CA VAL A 695 -30.14 -38.15 3.09
C VAL A 695 -29.69 -37.42 4.35
N VAL A 696 -30.42 -36.39 4.76
CA VAL A 696 -30.26 -35.70 6.03
C VAL A 696 -31.40 -36.05 6.98
N LYS A 697 -31.04 -36.50 8.20
CA LYS A 697 -31.98 -36.93 9.24
C LYS A 697 -31.87 -36.08 10.50
#